data_863cd765515278c49288e143a43bb575
#
_entry.id   863cd765515278c49288e143a43bb575
#
_cell.length_a   1.000
_cell.length_b   1.000
_cell.length_c   1.000
_cell.angle_alpha   90.00
_cell.angle_beta   90.00
_cell.angle_gamma   90.00
#
_symmetry.space_group_name_H-M   'P 1'
#
loop_
_entity.id
_entity.type
_entity.pdbx_description
1 polymer ?
#
loop_
_entity_poly.entity_id
_entity_poly.type
_entity_poly.pdbx_seq_one_letter_code
_entity_poly.pdbx_strand_id
1 'polypeptide(L)'
;MKNLVIVESPAKAKTIEKYLGKDFHVLSSVGHIRSIVKKTKDGTPPIDVANDFFAIYEVDPEKKKVITELKKNVKAVGKENVWLATDEDREGEAIAWHLCKVLDLPIETTKRIVFHEITKDTITNAIKNPRTVDMNLVQAQQARQILDRLVGFELSPVVWQKVPGGKSAGRVQSPAVRLLVEREREIMKFEGNSQFKVTAIFIHDNQEFKAELNQKFDTEEAASEFLNSLKSAEFVVSDISKTPGTRNPAAPFTTSTLQQEANSKLGFSSKATMASAQKLYQDGKITYMRTDSVNLSGQAIAAATDFIKRLYGPDYSTVRKFKTKSASAQEAHEAIRPTDITLETASNNSYDQKLYDLIRRRTLASQMSPAKLEKTTITIDIKGDKLPKSKKPAQFEAKGEVITFDGFLRVYGGNKDELLPKLQSGDEVNSHDITARQTFTRPPARYTEGSLVKKLEELGIGRPSTYATIIDTIQTRGYVEKGDSEGQSRDVIVLNYNGEEVSRSIVQEKTGSTRGKLIPTPSGELIADFLTDHFTQIVDYDFTANVETEFDKIAGANLEKSTMLHGFYTPFHKLIEQSGGIDRSKVGANREVGIDPKTNKPIIARFGRFGPMLQLGETDGDEKPRFAPLPKGAKIETVTLEQALEMFKLPRIVGQTEDGQDIKANIGRFGPYIQVGKLFVSIKPEDPHSITLEKARELYAAKLEAEAAKNIAEFPDGVKVLNGRFGPYITNGTKNVKIPKDTDPKTITHEKALELLSTTTAKPTRKRVVKKASKTSAKKK
;
A
#
# COMPACT_ATOMS: atom_id res chain seq x y z
N MET A 1 41.78 14.62 14.41
CA MET A 1 40.90 13.65 13.77
C MET A 1 41.74 12.40 13.44
N LYS A 2 41.49 11.27 14.13
CA LYS A 2 42.29 10.07 13.98
C LYS A 2 41.58 9.00 13.12
N ASN A 3 40.25 8.97 13.17
CA ASN A 3 39.45 7.93 12.53
C ASN A 3 38.30 8.52 11.70
N LEU A 4 37.91 7.82 10.63
CA LEU A 4 36.78 8.15 9.77
C LEU A 4 35.75 7.01 9.84
N VAL A 5 34.49 7.34 10.18
CA VAL A 5 33.35 6.39 10.08
C VAL A 5 32.47 6.81 8.90
N ILE A 6 32.13 5.87 8.03
CA ILE A 6 31.26 6.12 6.89
C ILE A 6 29.95 5.37 7.07
N VAL A 7 28.85 6.12 7.09
CA VAL A 7 27.46 5.62 7.19
C VAL A 7 26.68 5.88 5.90
N GLU A 8 25.48 5.34 5.73
CA GLU A 8 24.69 5.58 4.53
C GLU A 8 23.86 6.86 4.55
N SER A 9 23.55 7.45 5.73
CA SER A 9 22.69 8.64 5.80
C SER A 9 23.26 9.78 6.66
N PRO A 10 23.01 11.05 6.27
CA PRO A 10 23.48 12.21 7.06
C PRO A 10 22.87 12.28 8.47
N ALA A 11 21.65 11.76 8.65
CA ALA A 11 20.99 11.71 9.96
C ALA A 11 21.73 10.77 10.91
N LYS A 12 22.06 9.56 10.45
CA LYS A 12 22.90 8.60 11.20
C LYS A 12 24.27 9.21 11.54
N ALA A 13 24.89 9.91 10.60
CA ALA A 13 26.19 10.52 10.83
C ALA A 13 26.17 11.43 12.04
N LYS A 14 25.20 12.35 12.12
CA LYS A 14 25.05 13.27 13.26
C LYS A 14 24.82 12.55 14.59
N THR A 15 24.00 11.50 14.59
CA THR A 15 23.68 10.76 15.81
C THR A 15 24.89 9.97 16.32
N ILE A 16 25.61 9.29 15.42
CA ILE A 16 26.77 8.44 15.75
C ILE A 16 27.98 9.30 16.17
N GLU A 17 28.26 10.39 15.45
CA GLU A 17 29.35 11.30 15.77
C GLU A 17 29.26 11.85 17.19
N LYS A 18 28.04 12.17 17.66
CA LYS A 18 27.77 12.60 19.03
C LYS A 18 28.20 11.57 20.09
N TYR A 19 28.12 10.25 19.75
CA TYR A 19 28.47 9.17 20.68
C TYR A 19 29.95 8.82 20.68
N LEU A 20 30.64 8.96 19.52
CA LEU A 20 32.04 8.55 19.37
C LEU A 20 33.07 9.59 19.83
N GLY A 21 32.69 10.84 19.95
CA GLY A 21 33.55 11.90 20.45
C GLY A 21 34.57 12.41 19.42
N LYS A 22 35.58 13.21 19.90
CA LYS A 22 36.47 14.03 19.05
C LYS A 22 37.50 13.24 18.19
N ASP A 23 37.74 11.98 18.50
CA ASP A 23 38.71 11.17 17.76
C ASP A 23 38.14 10.60 16.46
N PHE A 24 36.80 10.64 16.30
CA PHE A 24 36.08 10.14 15.15
C PHE A 24 35.37 11.24 14.39
N HIS A 25 35.48 11.17 13.07
CA HIS A 25 34.67 11.99 12.17
C HIS A 25 33.70 11.08 11.41
N VAL A 26 32.42 11.44 11.36
CA VAL A 26 31.42 10.60 10.75
C VAL A 26 30.86 11.27 9.51
N LEU A 27 31.02 10.62 8.36
CA LEU A 27 30.52 11.08 7.06
C LEU A 27 29.48 10.12 6.49
N SER A 28 28.70 10.60 5.55
CA SER A 28 27.66 9.82 4.89
C SER A 28 27.95 9.62 3.41
N SER A 29 27.73 8.39 2.90
CA SER A 29 27.68 8.10 1.46
C SER A 29 26.39 8.62 0.79
N VAL A 30 25.39 9.02 1.57
CA VAL A 30 24.07 9.43 1.08
C VAL A 30 23.40 8.29 0.27
N GLY A 31 23.42 7.07 0.80
CA GLY A 31 22.89 5.86 0.17
C GLY A 31 23.88 5.19 -0.78
N HIS A 32 23.36 4.46 -1.77
CA HIS A 32 24.17 3.80 -2.78
C HIS A 32 24.97 4.80 -3.60
N ILE A 33 26.24 4.49 -3.85
CA ILE A 33 27.18 5.32 -4.62
C ILE A 33 27.47 4.77 -6.00
N ARG A 34 27.15 3.49 -6.26
CA ARG A 34 27.30 2.79 -7.53
C ARG A 34 26.02 2.03 -7.87
N SER A 35 25.76 1.86 -9.15
CA SER A 35 24.70 1.00 -9.67
C SER A 35 25.18 0.29 -10.94
N ILE A 36 24.51 -0.82 -11.30
CA ILE A 36 24.76 -1.47 -12.61
C ILE A 36 24.44 -0.46 -13.71
N VAL A 37 25.35 -0.29 -14.67
CA VAL A 37 25.20 0.64 -15.79
C VAL A 37 23.88 0.41 -16.53
N LYS A 38 23.26 1.48 -16.98
CA LYS A 38 22.02 1.38 -17.77
C LYS A 38 22.29 0.92 -19.19
N LYS A 39 23.37 1.40 -19.76
CA LYS A 39 23.84 1.11 -21.12
C LYS A 39 25.33 1.39 -21.17
N THR A 40 26.09 0.47 -21.71
CA THR A 40 27.55 0.65 -21.98
C THR A 40 27.74 1.53 -23.19
N LYS A 41 28.92 2.13 -23.31
CA LYS A 41 29.27 3.01 -24.46
C LYS A 41 29.59 2.22 -25.72
N ASP A 42 30.14 1.04 -25.54
CA ASP A 42 30.63 0.12 -26.60
C ASP A 42 29.55 -0.90 -27.03
N GLY A 43 28.36 -0.88 -26.40
CA GLY A 43 27.28 -1.79 -26.73
C GLY A 43 27.34 -3.15 -26.01
N THR A 44 28.36 -3.39 -25.18
CA THR A 44 28.41 -4.62 -24.35
C THR A 44 27.21 -4.68 -23.39
N PRO A 45 26.67 -5.87 -23.07
CA PRO A 45 25.59 -5.99 -22.09
C PRO A 45 26.04 -5.49 -20.71
N PRO A 46 25.21 -4.76 -19.98
CA PRO A 46 25.49 -4.34 -18.60
C PRO A 46 25.76 -5.49 -17.63
N ILE A 47 25.25 -6.67 -17.95
CA ILE A 47 25.46 -7.94 -17.27
C ILE A 47 25.93 -8.94 -18.33
N ASP A 48 27.13 -9.46 -18.17
CA ASP A 48 27.70 -10.47 -19.04
C ASP A 48 27.32 -11.87 -18.54
N VAL A 49 26.29 -12.43 -19.17
CA VAL A 49 25.75 -13.76 -18.82
C VAL A 49 26.76 -14.86 -19.10
N ALA A 50 27.55 -14.73 -20.19
CA ALA A 50 28.53 -15.74 -20.57
C ALA A 50 29.75 -15.79 -19.63
N ASN A 51 29.99 -14.69 -18.88
CA ASN A 51 31.05 -14.58 -17.89
C ASN A 51 30.46 -14.51 -16.48
N ASP A 52 29.76 -15.58 -16.07
CA ASP A 52 29.17 -15.77 -14.73
C ASP A 52 28.38 -14.57 -14.21
N PHE A 53 27.56 -13.97 -15.09
CA PHE A 53 26.76 -12.79 -14.78
C PHE A 53 27.57 -11.62 -14.24
N PHE A 54 28.79 -11.42 -14.77
CA PHE A 54 29.60 -10.28 -14.41
C PHE A 54 28.87 -8.96 -14.69
N ALA A 55 28.64 -8.18 -13.63
CA ALA A 55 27.89 -6.93 -13.69
C ALA A 55 28.84 -5.72 -13.72
N ILE A 56 28.63 -4.83 -14.68
CA ILE A 56 29.40 -3.58 -14.81
C ILE A 56 28.76 -2.51 -13.93
N TYR A 57 29.49 -2.04 -12.93
CA TYR A 57 29.07 -0.99 -12.01
C TYR A 57 29.70 0.35 -12.35
N GLU A 58 28.89 1.40 -12.38
CA GLU A 58 29.34 2.79 -12.50
C GLU A 58 28.99 3.62 -11.27
N VAL A 59 29.78 4.66 -11.03
CA VAL A 59 29.51 5.64 -10.00
C VAL A 59 28.35 6.53 -10.44
N ASP A 60 27.37 6.70 -9.58
CA ASP A 60 26.26 7.62 -9.80
C ASP A 60 26.81 9.06 -9.99
N PRO A 61 26.52 9.72 -11.12
CA PRO A 61 26.98 11.09 -11.39
C PRO A 61 26.62 12.09 -10.27
N GLU A 62 25.47 11.90 -9.61
CA GLU A 62 25.02 12.77 -8.51
C GLU A 62 25.87 12.59 -7.25
N LYS A 63 26.58 11.47 -7.11
CA LYS A 63 27.43 11.13 -5.95
C LYS A 63 28.87 11.56 -6.07
N LYS A 64 29.32 12.09 -7.21
CA LYS A 64 30.72 12.47 -7.44
C LYS A 64 31.28 13.42 -6.37
N LYS A 65 30.50 14.41 -5.94
CA LYS A 65 30.91 15.35 -4.88
C LYS A 65 31.14 14.64 -3.55
N VAL A 66 30.19 13.79 -3.15
CA VAL A 66 30.27 12.99 -1.91
C VAL A 66 31.51 12.09 -1.94
N ILE A 67 31.74 11.40 -3.05
CA ILE A 67 32.91 10.51 -3.22
C ILE A 67 34.22 11.30 -3.16
N THR A 68 34.28 12.49 -3.75
CA THR A 68 35.47 13.35 -3.67
C THR A 68 35.78 13.76 -2.23
N GLU A 69 34.76 14.12 -1.48
CA GLU A 69 34.87 14.44 -0.05
C GLU A 69 35.34 13.23 0.77
N LEU A 70 34.73 12.05 0.55
CA LEU A 70 35.13 10.81 1.22
C LEU A 70 36.58 10.46 0.92
N LYS A 71 37.03 10.51 -0.36
CA LYS A 71 38.42 10.26 -0.74
C LYS A 71 39.42 11.20 -0.08
N LYS A 72 39.04 12.50 0.04
CA LYS A 72 39.89 13.50 0.74
C LYS A 72 40.06 13.12 2.20
N ASN A 73 38.98 12.71 2.89
CA ASN A 73 39.04 12.34 4.29
C ASN A 73 39.73 11.01 4.54
N VAL A 74 39.55 10.00 3.67
CA VAL A 74 40.32 8.74 3.69
C VAL A 74 41.80 8.99 3.60
N LYS A 75 42.24 9.86 2.65
CA LYS A 75 43.65 10.24 2.49
C LYS A 75 44.21 10.94 3.75
N ALA A 76 43.36 11.72 4.46
CA ALA A 76 43.77 12.47 5.64
C ALA A 76 43.98 11.56 6.86
N VAL A 77 43.16 10.49 7.02
CA VAL A 77 43.24 9.61 8.21
C VAL A 77 44.07 8.32 7.97
N GLY A 78 44.30 7.94 6.70
CA GLY A 78 44.85 6.64 6.33
C GLY A 78 43.78 5.56 6.21
N LYS A 79 43.98 4.58 5.29
CA LYS A 79 43.02 3.52 4.99
C LYS A 79 42.71 2.62 6.19
N GLU A 80 43.69 2.39 7.04
CA GLU A 80 43.64 1.57 8.26
C GLU A 80 42.74 2.19 9.36
N ASN A 81 42.44 3.47 9.25
CA ASN A 81 41.63 4.23 10.21
C ASN A 81 40.23 4.55 9.67
N VAL A 82 39.78 3.78 8.67
CA VAL A 82 38.44 3.89 8.09
C VAL A 82 37.54 2.77 8.62
N TRP A 83 36.33 3.14 8.98
CA TRP A 83 35.28 2.28 9.52
C TRP A 83 34.04 2.39 8.64
N LEU A 84 33.45 1.27 8.26
CA LEU A 84 32.19 1.22 7.53
C LEU A 84 31.06 0.86 8.49
N ALA A 85 30.04 1.70 8.58
CA ALA A 85 28.94 1.60 9.54
C ALA A 85 27.57 1.73 8.88
N THR A 86 27.40 1.05 7.75
CA THR A 86 26.14 0.95 7.02
C THR A 86 25.17 0.00 7.74
N ASP A 87 23.89 -0.06 7.33
CA ASP A 87 22.87 -0.93 7.96
C ASP A 87 23.30 -2.41 7.98
N GLU A 88 22.71 -3.19 8.86
CA GLU A 88 23.07 -4.60 9.07
C GLU A 88 22.49 -5.56 8.02
N ASP A 89 21.65 -5.06 7.11
CA ASP A 89 21.03 -5.87 6.06
C ASP A 89 21.95 -6.03 4.81
N ARG A 90 21.52 -6.86 3.85
CA ARG A 90 22.24 -7.13 2.59
C ARG A 90 22.52 -5.86 1.79
N GLU A 91 21.59 -4.88 1.83
CA GLU A 91 21.76 -3.61 1.13
C GLU A 91 22.88 -2.77 1.77
N GLY A 92 22.92 -2.72 3.12
CA GLY A 92 24.00 -2.04 3.84
C GLY A 92 25.37 -2.72 3.61
N GLU A 93 25.40 -4.05 3.50
CA GLU A 93 26.62 -4.80 3.21
C GLU A 93 27.13 -4.51 1.78
N ALA A 94 26.22 -4.45 0.81
CA ALA A 94 26.57 -4.06 -0.56
C ALA A 94 27.07 -2.61 -0.66
N ILE A 95 26.47 -1.68 0.12
CA ILE A 95 26.98 -0.30 0.20
C ILE A 95 28.40 -0.28 0.76
N ALA A 96 28.69 -1.04 1.81
CA ALA A 96 30.04 -1.17 2.37
C ALA A 96 31.03 -1.69 1.34
N TRP A 97 30.69 -2.74 0.60
CA TRP A 97 31.50 -3.29 -0.49
C TRP A 97 31.74 -2.25 -1.61
N HIS A 98 30.71 -1.53 -2.01
CA HIS A 98 30.84 -0.46 -3.01
C HIS A 98 31.76 0.67 -2.53
N LEU A 99 31.70 1.03 -1.24
CA LEU A 99 32.61 2.01 -0.63
C LEU A 99 34.04 1.53 -0.69
N CYS A 100 34.32 0.26 -0.35
CA CYS A 100 35.66 -0.32 -0.48
C CYS A 100 36.20 -0.17 -1.90
N LYS A 101 35.40 -0.54 -2.93
CA LYS A 101 35.82 -0.47 -4.34
C LYS A 101 36.05 0.96 -4.82
N VAL A 102 35.25 1.94 -4.40
CA VAL A 102 35.36 3.34 -4.86
C VAL A 102 36.46 4.11 -4.15
N LEU A 103 36.67 3.81 -2.86
CA LEU A 103 37.66 4.46 -2.00
C LEU A 103 39.03 3.74 -2.00
N ASP A 104 39.14 2.63 -2.77
CA ASP A 104 40.32 1.78 -2.83
C ASP A 104 40.78 1.28 -1.45
N LEU A 105 39.79 0.77 -0.68
CA LEU A 105 39.99 0.16 0.64
C LEU A 105 40.11 -1.37 0.47
N PRO A 106 41.05 -2.03 1.18
CA PRO A 106 41.14 -3.49 1.16
C PRO A 106 39.94 -4.12 1.88
N ILE A 107 39.21 -4.99 1.19
CA ILE A 107 37.96 -5.58 1.71
C ILE A 107 38.24 -6.47 2.93
N GLU A 108 39.36 -7.20 2.88
CA GLU A 108 39.74 -8.21 3.85
C GLU A 108 40.17 -7.63 5.21
N THR A 109 40.53 -6.35 5.24
CA THR A 109 41.04 -5.69 6.48
C THR A 109 40.29 -4.44 6.87
N THR A 110 39.43 -3.88 5.97
CA THR A 110 38.63 -2.70 6.30
C THR A 110 37.63 -3.01 7.39
N LYS A 111 37.65 -2.22 8.43
CA LYS A 111 36.80 -2.40 9.61
C LYS A 111 35.34 -2.13 9.28
N ARG A 112 34.49 -3.09 9.50
CA ARG A 112 33.04 -3.04 9.34
C ARG A 112 32.37 -3.21 10.70
N ILE A 113 31.52 -2.29 11.10
CA ILE A 113 30.71 -2.38 12.31
C ILE A 113 29.24 -2.51 11.95
N VAL A 114 28.53 -3.35 12.70
CA VAL A 114 27.09 -3.55 12.57
C VAL A 114 26.41 -3.33 13.94
N PHE A 115 25.20 -2.85 13.91
CA PHE A 115 24.40 -2.58 15.10
C PHE A 115 22.92 -2.52 14.76
N HIS A 116 22.08 -3.08 15.64
CA HIS A 116 20.62 -3.07 15.45
C HIS A 116 19.95 -1.82 16.07
N GLU A 117 20.70 -1.01 16.83
CA GLU A 117 20.21 0.24 17.40
C GLU A 117 21.33 1.27 17.48
N ILE A 118 20.94 2.54 17.40
CA ILE A 118 21.88 3.65 17.47
C ILE A 118 21.85 4.23 18.89
N THR A 119 22.49 3.50 19.83
CA THR A 119 22.70 3.94 21.22
C THR A 119 24.20 4.09 21.47
N LYS A 120 24.56 4.86 22.51
CA LYS A 120 25.97 5.09 22.87
C LYS A 120 26.71 3.79 23.15
N ASP A 121 26.09 2.90 23.93
CA ASP A 121 26.71 1.66 24.37
C ASP A 121 26.90 0.70 23.19
N THR A 122 25.85 0.54 22.36
CA THR A 122 25.92 -0.33 21.18
C THR A 122 26.96 0.15 20.18
N ILE A 123 27.02 1.45 19.89
CA ILE A 123 28.03 2.01 18.97
C ILE A 123 29.43 1.88 19.53
N THR A 124 29.63 2.16 20.83
CA THR A 124 30.94 2.02 21.47
C THR A 124 31.42 0.56 21.46
N ASN A 125 30.52 -0.40 21.69
CA ASN A 125 30.84 -1.82 21.65
C ASN A 125 31.14 -2.29 20.22
N ALA A 126 30.38 -1.81 19.22
CA ALA A 126 30.63 -2.14 17.82
C ALA A 126 32.03 -1.66 17.34
N ILE A 127 32.45 -0.47 17.76
CA ILE A 127 33.81 0.03 17.47
C ILE A 127 34.90 -0.86 18.06
N LYS A 128 34.68 -1.44 19.25
CA LYS A 128 35.65 -2.34 19.89
C LYS A 128 35.73 -3.72 19.23
N ASN A 129 34.66 -4.14 18.56
CA ASN A 129 34.51 -5.47 17.98
C ASN A 129 34.15 -5.39 16.48
N PRO A 130 35.02 -4.83 15.62
CA PRO A 130 34.74 -4.77 14.21
C PRO A 130 34.91 -6.14 13.54
N ARG A 131 34.15 -6.37 12.48
CA ARG A 131 34.37 -7.45 11.52
C ARG A 131 34.85 -6.89 10.18
N THR A 132 34.96 -7.69 9.17
CA THR A 132 35.16 -7.29 7.77
C THR A 132 33.84 -7.36 7.01
N VAL A 133 33.83 -6.94 5.74
CA VAL A 133 32.66 -7.06 4.86
C VAL A 133 32.33 -8.52 4.63
N ASP A 134 31.07 -8.90 4.86
CA ASP A 134 30.58 -10.25 4.59
C ASP A 134 30.26 -10.41 3.09
N MET A 135 31.14 -11.11 2.38
CA MET A 135 31.02 -11.32 0.95
C MET A 135 29.82 -12.20 0.56
N ASN A 136 29.33 -13.06 1.43
CA ASN A 136 28.14 -13.87 1.15
C ASN A 136 26.88 -13.01 1.12
N LEU A 137 26.75 -12.08 2.07
CA LEU A 137 25.68 -11.08 2.04
C LEU A 137 25.75 -10.18 0.81
N VAL A 138 26.97 -9.76 0.40
CA VAL A 138 27.20 -8.99 -0.82
C VAL A 138 26.78 -9.80 -2.05
N GLN A 139 27.17 -11.07 -2.14
CA GLN A 139 26.80 -11.94 -3.27
C GLN A 139 25.29 -12.17 -3.34
N ALA A 140 24.63 -12.34 -2.21
CA ALA A 140 23.16 -12.48 -2.16
C ALA A 140 22.45 -11.21 -2.65
N GLN A 141 22.94 -10.03 -2.27
CA GLN A 141 22.40 -8.75 -2.77
C GLN A 141 22.67 -8.58 -4.26
N GLN A 142 23.89 -8.91 -4.73
CA GLN A 142 24.23 -8.88 -6.15
C GLN A 142 23.38 -9.85 -6.97
N ALA A 143 23.19 -11.09 -6.51
CA ALA A 143 22.34 -12.07 -7.17
C ALA A 143 20.94 -11.52 -7.39
N ARG A 144 20.35 -10.95 -6.33
CA ARG A 144 19.05 -10.32 -6.41
C ARG A 144 19.03 -9.14 -7.40
N GLN A 145 19.99 -8.24 -7.30
CA GLN A 145 20.07 -7.05 -8.17
C GLN A 145 20.23 -7.44 -9.65
N ILE A 146 21.07 -8.43 -9.93
CA ILE A 146 21.32 -8.96 -11.27
C ILE A 146 20.06 -9.60 -11.83
N LEU A 147 19.43 -10.51 -11.05
CA LEU A 147 18.22 -11.22 -11.45
C LEU A 147 17.06 -10.26 -11.74
N ASP A 148 16.76 -9.35 -10.80
CA ASP A 148 15.68 -8.38 -10.95
C ASP A 148 15.95 -7.44 -12.13
N ARG A 149 17.23 -7.18 -12.44
CA ARG A 149 17.64 -6.38 -13.58
C ARG A 149 17.45 -7.12 -14.91
N LEU A 150 17.85 -8.38 -15.01
CA LEU A 150 17.66 -9.23 -16.19
C LEU A 150 16.18 -9.40 -16.50
N VAL A 151 15.39 -9.79 -15.50
CA VAL A 151 13.92 -9.91 -15.67
C VAL A 151 13.32 -8.57 -16.13
N GLY A 152 13.71 -7.47 -15.51
CA GLY A 152 13.18 -6.15 -15.88
C GLY A 152 13.56 -5.72 -17.28
N PHE A 153 14.77 -6.02 -17.74
CA PHE A 153 15.26 -5.64 -19.07
C PHE A 153 14.71 -6.49 -20.20
N GLU A 154 14.53 -7.78 -19.98
CA GLU A 154 14.07 -8.70 -21.02
C GLU A 154 12.54 -8.77 -21.08
N LEU A 155 11.87 -8.84 -19.94
CA LEU A 155 10.42 -8.99 -19.91
C LEU A 155 9.67 -7.66 -20.15
N SER A 156 10.21 -6.52 -19.68
CA SER A 156 9.50 -5.25 -19.88
C SER A 156 9.36 -4.85 -21.35
N PRO A 157 10.35 -5.01 -22.23
CA PRO A 157 10.19 -4.81 -23.68
C PRO A 157 9.09 -5.68 -24.30
N VAL A 158 8.99 -6.95 -23.90
CA VAL A 158 7.90 -7.84 -24.34
C VAL A 158 6.55 -7.27 -23.93
N VAL A 159 6.41 -6.86 -22.68
CA VAL A 159 5.19 -6.22 -22.16
C VAL A 159 4.84 -4.94 -22.94
N TRP A 160 5.81 -4.08 -23.26
CA TRP A 160 5.54 -2.86 -24.04
C TRP A 160 5.10 -3.15 -25.47
N GLN A 161 5.66 -4.17 -26.07
CA GLN A 161 5.37 -4.55 -27.46
C GLN A 161 4.04 -5.30 -27.58
N LYS A 162 3.77 -6.20 -26.65
CA LYS A 162 2.65 -7.16 -26.76
C LYS A 162 1.41 -6.71 -25.99
N VAL A 163 1.56 -6.09 -24.80
CA VAL A 163 0.43 -5.72 -23.92
C VAL A 163 0.04 -4.25 -24.13
N PRO A 164 -1.18 -3.93 -24.58
CA PRO A 164 -1.67 -2.56 -24.68
C PRO A 164 -1.63 -1.85 -23.31
N GLY A 165 -0.94 -0.71 -23.23
CA GLY A 165 -0.80 0.05 -21.96
C GLY A 165 0.17 -0.57 -20.95
N GLY A 166 0.79 -1.69 -21.25
CA GLY A 166 1.80 -2.33 -20.42
C GLY A 166 3.01 -1.42 -20.20
N LYS A 167 3.51 -1.34 -18.96
CA LYS A 167 4.65 -0.48 -18.60
C LYS A 167 5.89 -1.28 -18.27
N SER A 168 5.78 -2.28 -17.43
CA SER A 168 6.87 -3.17 -17.05
C SER A 168 6.37 -4.35 -16.24
N ALA A 169 7.12 -5.42 -16.25
CA ALA A 169 6.93 -6.57 -15.38
C ALA A 169 8.16 -6.78 -14.49
N GLY A 170 8.02 -7.59 -13.47
CA GLY A 170 9.10 -7.93 -12.56
C GLY A 170 8.69 -9.04 -11.61
N ARG A 171 9.67 -9.81 -11.18
CA ARG A 171 9.55 -11.05 -10.45
C ARG A 171 8.65 -10.98 -9.20
N VAL A 172 8.74 -9.91 -8.42
CA VAL A 172 7.99 -9.79 -7.15
C VAL A 172 6.70 -8.98 -7.31
N GLN A 173 6.70 -7.99 -8.20
CA GLN A 173 5.53 -7.14 -8.43
C GLN A 173 4.41 -7.83 -9.22
N SER A 174 4.77 -8.69 -10.18
CA SER A 174 3.79 -9.36 -11.04
C SER A 174 2.93 -10.37 -10.27
N PRO A 175 3.48 -11.21 -9.38
CA PRO A 175 2.67 -12.04 -8.47
C PRO A 175 1.77 -11.21 -7.54
N ALA A 176 2.23 -10.05 -7.07
CA ALA A 176 1.40 -9.18 -6.23
C ALA A 176 0.18 -8.61 -7.00
N VAL A 177 0.34 -8.27 -8.29
CA VAL A 177 -0.79 -7.87 -9.15
C VAL A 177 -1.73 -9.05 -9.38
N ARG A 178 -1.20 -10.23 -9.68
CA ARG A 178 -1.97 -11.46 -9.84
C ARG A 178 -2.86 -11.80 -8.64
N LEU A 179 -2.31 -11.70 -7.41
CA LEU A 179 -3.08 -11.88 -6.16
C LEU A 179 -4.32 -10.97 -6.08
N LEU A 180 -4.16 -9.71 -6.48
CA LEU A 180 -5.25 -8.74 -6.47
C LEU A 180 -6.29 -9.04 -7.54
N VAL A 181 -5.86 -9.46 -8.73
CA VAL A 181 -6.75 -9.86 -9.85
C VAL A 181 -7.53 -11.13 -9.49
N GLU A 182 -6.88 -12.14 -8.95
CA GLU A 182 -7.53 -13.37 -8.48
C GLU A 182 -8.58 -13.06 -7.41
N ARG A 183 -8.24 -12.21 -6.41
CA ARG A 183 -9.18 -11.79 -5.38
C ARG A 183 -10.40 -11.04 -5.94
N GLU A 184 -10.20 -10.16 -6.91
CA GLU A 184 -11.32 -9.45 -7.54
C GLU A 184 -12.22 -10.39 -8.32
N ARG A 185 -11.65 -11.40 -8.98
CA ARG A 185 -12.38 -12.46 -9.67
C ARG A 185 -13.16 -13.37 -8.72
N GLU A 186 -12.58 -13.73 -7.58
CA GLU A 186 -13.28 -14.43 -6.50
C GLU A 186 -14.51 -13.66 -6.03
N ILE A 187 -14.37 -12.34 -5.83
CA ILE A 187 -15.46 -11.46 -5.41
C ILE A 187 -16.57 -11.40 -6.48
N MET A 188 -16.20 -11.31 -7.75
CA MET A 188 -17.16 -11.24 -8.85
C MET A 188 -17.92 -12.54 -9.07
N LYS A 189 -17.27 -13.69 -8.85
CA LYS A 189 -17.89 -15.02 -8.96
C LYS A 189 -18.70 -15.41 -7.72
N PHE A 190 -18.63 -14.60 -6.67
CA PHE A 190 -19.28 -14.93 -5.41
C PHE A 190 -20.80 -14.79 -5.53
N GLU A 191 -21.51 -15.91 -5.42
CA GLU A 191 -22.95 -15.97 -5.30
C GLU A 191 -23.33 -15.91 -3.82
N GLY A 192 -23.89 -14.80 -3.40
CA GLY A 192 -24.28 -14.59 -2.02
C GLY A 192 -25.66 -15.14 -1.73
N ASN A 193 -25.80 -15.88 -0.63
CA ASN A 193 -27.09 -16.32 -0.09
C ASN A 193 -27.52 -15.37 1.02
N SER A 194 -28.83 -15.24 1.21
CA SER A 194 -29.40 -14.52 2.35
C SER A 194 -30.09 -15.47 3.31
N GLN A 195 -30.04 -15.12 4.58
CA GLN A 195 -30.76 -15.80 5.67
C GLN A 195 -31.26 -14.76 6.67
N PHE A 196 -32.35 -15.08 7.34
CA PHE A 196 -32.88 -14.26 8.42
C PHE A 196 -32.28 -14.68 9.76
N LYS A 197 -31.63 -13.74 10.42
CA LYS A 197 -31.09 -13.87 11.76
C LYS A 197 -32.06 -13.23 12.74
N VAL A 198 -32.49 -13.98 13.76
CA VAL A 198 -33.41 -13.48 14.76
C VAL A 198 -32.65 -13.03 15.99
N THR A 199 -32.98 -11.84 16.47
CA THR A 199 -32.46 -11.27 17.72
C THR A 199 -33.61 -10.73 18.55
N ALA A 200 -33.51 -10.89 19.86
CA ALA A 200 -34.47 -10.34 20.81
C ALA A 200 -33.80 -9.36 21.78
N ILE A 201 -34.53 -8.36 22.21
CA ILE A 201 -34.19 -7.52 23.35
C ILE A 201 -35.03 -7.96 24.53
N PHE A 202 -34.38 -8.53 25.52
CA PHE A 202 -35.03 -8.95 26.77
C PHE A 202 -34.83 -7.91 27.86
N ILE A 203 -35.77 -7.86 28.79
CA ILE A 203 -35.73 -6.99 29.98
C ILE A 203 -35.83 -7.86 31.22
N HIS A 204 -34.94 -7.60 32.17
CA HIS A 204 -35.01 -8.12 33.53
C HIS A 204 -34.55 -7.05 34.51
N ASP A 205 -35.32 -6.80 35.58
CA ASP A 205 -35.04 -5.74 36.57
C ASP A 205 -34.71 -4.37 35.93
N ASN A 206 -35.49 -3.95 34.92
CA ASN A 206 -35.28 -2.73 34.14
C ASN A 206 -33.95 -2.64 33.38
N GLN A 207 -33.24 -3.76 33.20
CA GLN A 207 -32.02 -3.82 32.38
C GLN A 207 -32.32 -4.56 31.08
N GLU A 208 -32.02 -3.90 29.96
CA GLU A 208 -32.12 -4.49 28.63
C GLU A 208 -30.85 -5.28 28.30
N PHE A 209 -31.05 -6.44 27.68
CA PHE A 209 -29.95 -7.23 27.12
C PHE A 209 -30.39 -7.91 25.83
N LYS A 210 -29.44 -8.09 24.94
CA LYS A 210 -29.64 -8.67 23.60
C LYS A 210 -29.34 -10.15 23.61
N ALA A 211 -30.20 -10.94 22.97
CA ALA A 211 -29.99 -12.35 22.72
C ALA A 211 -30.21 -12.70 21.25
N GLU A 212 -29.55 -13.72 20.77
CA GLU A 212 -29.63 -14.22 19.40
C GLU A 212 -30.22 -15.62 19.39
N LEU A 213 -31.16 -15.88 18.47
CA LEU A 213 -31.74 -17.20 18.30
C LEU A 213 -30.65 -18.17 17.74
N ASN A 214 -30.61 -19.38 18.27
CA ASN A 214 -29.64 -20.42 17.93
C ASN A 214 -29.82 -21.03 16.51
N GLN A 215 -30.84 -20.56 15.77
CA GLN A 215 -31.12 -20.96 14.39
C GLN A 215 -31.42 -19.76 13.49
N LYS A 216 -31.28 -19.98 12.17
CA LYS A 216 -31.56 -18.98 11.14
C LYS A 216 -32.61 -19.54 10.19
N PHE A 217 -33.28 -18.65 9.45
CA PHE A 217 -34.27 -19.01 8.46
C PHE A 217 -33.84 -18.63 7.07
N ASP A 218 -34.07 -19.51 6.09
CA ASP A 218 -33.64 -19.28 4.71
C ASP A 218 -34.59 -18.36 3.94
N THR A 219 -35.88 -18.27 4.36
CA THR A 219 -36.89 -17.45 3.68
C THR A 219 -37.56 -16.46 4.63
N GLU A 220 -38.19 -15.44 4.06
CA GLU A 220 -38.95 -14.43 4.78
C GLU A 220 -40.19 -15.10 5.44
N GLU A 221 -40.86 -16.00 4.72
CA GLU A 221 -42.04 -16.71 5.18
C GLU A 221 -41.73 -17.53 6.45
N ALA A 222 -40.64 -18.32 6.41
CA ALA A 222 -40.25 -19.15 7.55
C ALA A 222 -39.89 -18.29 8.78
N ALA A 223 -39.23 -17.16 8.57
CA ALA A 223 -38.93 -16.22 9.63
C ALA A 223 -40.19 -15.56 10.21
N SER A 224 -41.15 -15.19 9.34
CA SER A 224 -42.44 -14.63 9.74
C SER A 224 -43.29 -15.63 10.49
N GLU A 225 -43.40 -16.88 10.03
CA GLU A 225 -44.08 -17.97 10.70
C GLU A 225 -43.51 -18.22 12.09
N PHE A 226 -42.17 -18.24 12.21
CA PHE A 226 -41.54 -18.36 13.52
C PHE A 226 -41.89 -17.20 14.44
N LEU A 227 -41.80 -15.95 14.00
CA LEU A 227 -42.16 -14.78 14.80
C LEU A 227 -43.62 -14.82 15.23
N ASN A 228 -44.53 -15.21 14.35
CA ASN A 228 -45.95 -15.37 14.68
C ASN A 228 -46.20 -16.51 15.67
N SER A 229 -45.35 -17.54 15.68
CA SER A 229 -45.47 -18.65 16.66
C SER A 229 -45.10 -18.25 18.09
N LEU A 230 -44.42 -17.10 18.25
CA LEU A 230 -44.03 -16.53 19.56
C LEU A 230 -45.21 -15.86 20.28
N LYS A 231 -46.35 -15.73 19.63
CA LYS A 231 -47.52 -15.16 20.25
C LYS A 231 -47.98 -16.01 21.46
N SER A 232 -47.95 -15.40 22.62
CA SER A 232 -48.21 -16.09 23.92
C SER A 232 -47.09 -17.05 24.35
N ALA A 233 -45.85 -16.93 23.78
CA ALA A 233 -44.70 -17.68 24.26
C ALA A 233 -44.13 -17.04 25.53
N GLU A 234 -43.73 -17.87 26.47
CA GLU A 234 -42.99 -17.47 27.66
C GLU A 234 -41.48 -17.71 27.42
N PHE A 235 -40.67 -16.82 27.96
CA PHE A 235 -39.23 -16.91 27.86
C PHE A 235 -38.64 -17.14 29.25
N VAL A 236 -37.95 -18.29 29.40
CA VAL A 236 -37.44 -18.71 30.71
C VAL A 236 -35.95 -19.01 30.58
N VAL A 237 -35.18 -18.48 31.49
CA VAL A 237 -33.73 -18.79 31.56
C VAL A 237 -33.55 -20.26 31.94
N SER A 238 -33.01 -21.06 31.03
CA SER A 238 -32.80 -22.50 31.25
C SER A 238 -31.39 -22.79 31.78
N ASP A 239 -30.39 -22.05 31.33
CA ASP A 239 -29.01 -22.26 31.76
C ASP A 239 -28.20 -20.95 31.76
N ILE A 240 -27.25 -20.87 32.70
CA ILE A 240 -26.28 -19.78 32.79
C ILE A 240 -24.91 -20.38 32.93
N SER A 241 -24.16 -20.36 31.83
CA SER A 241 -22.82 -20.88 31.78
C SER A 241 -21.79 -19.75 31.90
N LYS A 242 -20.89 -19.88 32.87
CA LYS A 242 -19.74 -18.97 33.06
C LYS A 242 -18.46 -19.70 32.76
N THR A 243 -17.68 -19.17 31.82
CA THR A 243 -16.41 -19.76 31.40
C THR A 243 -15.28 -18.75 31.52
N PRO A 244 -14.15 -19.11 32.16
CA PRO A 244 -13.00 -18.25 32.19
C PRO A 244 -12.38 -18.16 30.79
N GLY A 245 -11.99 -16.97 30.41
CA GLY A 245 -11.31 -16.68 29.15
C GLY A 245 -9.98 -15.98 29.39
N THR A 246 -9.08 -16.08 28.43
CA THR A 246 -7.80 -15.40 28.47
C THR A 246 -7.51 -14.79 27.11
N ARG A 247 -7.08 -13.52 27.09
CA ARG A 247 -6.55 -12.86 25.89
C ARG A 247 -5.04 -12.70 26.09
N ASN A 248 -4.25 -13.21 25.15
CA ASN A 248 -2.78 -13.10 25.19
C ASN A 248 -2.33 -11.89 24.38
N PRO A 249 -1.26 -11.18 24.81
CA PRO A 249 -0.65 -10.15 24.02
C PRO A 249 0.03 -10.74 22.78
N ALA A 250 0.06 -9.95 21.72
CA ALA A 250 0.78 -10.32 20.52
C ALA A 250 2.29 -10.06 20.66
N ALA A 251 3.10 -10.75 19.84
CA ALA A 251 4.55 -10.59 19.81
C ALA A 251 4.98 -9.15 19.47
N PRO A 252 6.21 -8.75 19.80
CA PRO A 252 6.81 -7.50 19.31
C PRO A 252 6.73 -7.40 17.79
N PHE A 253 6.86 -6.20 17.25
CA PHE A 253 6.70 -5.99 15.81
C PHE A 253 7.85 -6.52 14.97
N THR A 254 7.49 -7.22 13.90
CA THR A 254 8.30 -7.36 12.68
C THR A 254 7.96 -6.22 11.72
N THR A 255 8.74 -6.08 10.64
CA THR A 255 8.41 -5.12 9.55
C THR A 255 7.01 -5.33 9.00
N SER A 256 6.61 -6.57 8.79
CA SER A 256 5.30 -6.93 8.25
C SER A 256 4.17 -6.56 9.21
N THR A 257 4.26 -7.00 10.46
CA THR A 257 3.22 -6.74 11.46
C THR A 257 3.11 -5.26 11.83
N LEU A 258 4.22 -4.50 11.78
CA LEU A 258 4.20 -3.05 11.94
C LEU A 258 3.42 -2.36 10.80
N GLN A 259 3.68 -2.76 9.54
CA GLN A 259 2.95 -2.19 8.39
C GLN A 259 1.45 -2.54 8.44
N GLN A 260 1.11 -3.77 8.84
CA GLN A 260 -0.29 -4.21 8.99
C GLN A 260 -1.03 -3.36 10.03
N GLU A 261 -0.43 -3.18 11.19
CA GLU A 261 -1.10 -2.51 12.29
C GLU A 261 -1.09 -0.98 12.15
N ALA A 262 -0.02 -0.40 11.60
CA ALA A 262 0.00 1.01 11.24
C ALA A 262 -1.04 1.35 10.15
N ASN A 263 -1.26 0.44 9.19
CA ASN A 263 -2.30 0.61 8.19
C ASN A 263 -3.71 0.55 8.80
N SER A 264 -3.97 -0.42 9.69
CA SER A 264 -5.30 -0.61 10.28
C SER A 264 -5.65 0.41 11.37
N LYS A 265 -4.70 0.77 12.25
CA LYS A 265 -4.96 1.66 13.40
C LYS A 265 -4.67 3.13 13.12
N LEU A 266 -3.66 3.43 12.29
CA LEU A 266 -3.23 4.80 12.01
C LEU A 266 -3.61 5.27 10.58
N GLY A 267 -4.09 4.38 9.72
CA GLY A 267 -4.37 4.69 8.31
C GLY A 267 -3.12 4.96 7.47
N PHE A 268 -1.93 4.55 7.93
CA PHE A 268 -0.69 4.80 7.23
C PHE A 268 -0.53 3.85 6.04
N SER A 269 0.01 4.36 4.93
CA SER A 269 0.48 3.50 3.85
C SER A 269 1.76 2.78 4.27
N SER A 270 2.05 1.62 3.64
CA SER A 270 3.29 0.88 3.87
C SER A 270 4.53 1.75 3.65
N LYS A 271 4.52 2.60 2.63
CA LYS A 271 5.59 3.57 2.34
C LYS A 271 5.76 4.62 3.44
N ALA A 272 4.65 5.19 3.92
CA ALA A 272 4.69 6.19 5.01
C ALA A 272 5.17 5.56 6.32
N THR A 273 4.71 4.34 6.63
CA THR A 273 5.16 3.57 7.80
C THR A 273 6.67 3.36 7.78
N MET A 274 7.20 2.88 6.65
CA MET A 274 8.64 2.61 6.56
C MET A 274 9.48 3.89 6.54
N ALA A 275 9.00 4.98 5.93
CA ALA A 275 9.69 6.27 5.96
C ALA A 275 9.79 6.84 7.39
N SER A 276 8.71 6.74 8.16
CA SER A 276 8.67 7.17 9.56
C SER A 276 9.54 6.27 10.46
N ALA A 277 9.48 4.94 10.27
CA ALA A 277 10.31 3.99 11.00
C ALA A 277 11.81 4.21 10.71
N GLN A 278 12.19 4.43 9.45
CA GLN A 278 13.56 4.76 9.05
C GLN A 278 14.08 5.99 9.77
N LYS A 279 13.27 7.03 9.90
CA LYS A 279 13.64 8.25 10.59
C LYS A 279 13.80 8.02 12.09
N LEU A 280 12.85 7.33 12.73
CA LEU A 280 12.95 6.97 14.16
C LEU A 280 14.20 6.15 14.46
N TYR A 281 14.57 5.20 13.59
CA TYR A 281 15.81 4.44 13.71
C TYR A 281 17.05 5.33 13.57
N GLN A 282 17.12 6.19 12.56
CA GLN A 282 18.24 7.11 12.35
C GLN A 282 18.44 8.11 13.49
N ASP A 283 17.33 8.50 14.14
CA ASP A 283 17.32 9.36 15.34
C ASP A 283 17.63 8.57 16.64
N GLY A 284 17.89 7.25 16.53
CA GLY A 284 18.22 6.37 17.66
C GLY A 284 17.05 6.12 18.60
N LYS A 285 15.80 6.16 18.11
CA LYS A 285 14.59 6.02 18.92
C LYS A 285 14.01 4.61 18.94
N ILE A 286 14.27 3.83 17.89
CA ILE A 286 13.85 2.43 17.75
C ILE A 286 15.01 1.60 17.23
N THR A 287 14.89 0.27 17.37
CA THR A 287 15.76 -0.72 16.74
C THR A 287 15.56 -0.72 15.21
N TYR A 288 16.42 -1.41 14.48
CA TYR A 288 16.35 -1.52 13.03
C TYR A 288 14.99 -2.02 12.56
N MET A 289 14.38 -1.30 11.64
CA MET A 289 12.99 -1.50 11.24
C MET A 289 12.78 -2.56 10.14
N ARG A 290 13.84 -3.09 9.53
CA ARG A 290 13.76 -4.17 8.54
C ARG A 290 14.14 -5.50 9.17
N THR A 291 13.20 -6.11 9.87
CA THR A 291 13.40 -7.38 10.58
C THR A 291 12.17 -8.26 10.47
N ASP A 292 12.35 -9.55 10.39
CA ASP A 292 11.33 -10.59 10.53
C ASP A 292 11.39 -11.27 11.91
N SER A 293 12.31 -10.83 12.78
CA SER A 293 12.46 -11.33 14.14
C SER A 293 11.42 -10.73 15.09
N VAL A 294 10.95 -11.55 16.02
CA VAL A 294 10.12 -11.16 17.17
C VAL A 294 10.90 -11.21 18.50
N ASN A 295 12.21 -11.45 18.43
CA ASN A 295 13.04 -11.60 19.62
C ASN A 295 13.35 -10.23 20.24
N LEU A 296 13.43 -10.19 21.57
CA LEU A 296 13.92 -9.05 22.34
C LEU A 296 15.20 -9.46 23.07
N SER A 297 16.17 -8.56 23.13
CA SER A 297 17.38 -8.76 23.95
C SER A 297 17.03 -8.88 25.43
N GLY A 298 17.88 -9.57 26.18
CA GLY A 298 17.71 -9.69 27.63
C GLY A 298 17.63 -8.33 28.33
N GLN A 299 18.41 -7.36 27.85
CA GLN A 299 18.43 -5.99 28.35
C GLN A 299 17.10 -5.25 28.10
N ALA A 300 16.53 -5.41 26.91
CA ALA A 300 15.23 -4.84 26.56
C ALA A 300 14.08 -5.46 27.38
N ILE A 301 14.13 -6.79 27.59
CA ILE A 301 13.17 -7.50 28.43
C ILE A 301 13.25 -7.00 29.89
N ALA A 302 14.45 -6.87 30.43
CA ALA A 302 14.66 -6.38 31.80
C ALA A 302 14.13 -4.96 31.96
N ALA A 303 14.49 -4.04 31.06
CA ALA A 303 14.04 -2.66 31.08
C ALA A 303 12.51 -2.54 30.97
N ALA A 304 11.87 -3.32 30.08
CA ALA A 304 10.42 -3.35 29.95
C ALA A 304 9.76 -3.92 31.22
N THR A 305 10.32 -4.99 31.79
CA THR A 305 9.82 -5.63 33.02
C THR A 305 9.85 -4.66 34.19
N ASP A 306 10.96 -3.97 34.40
CA ASP A 306 11.12 -2.99 35.47
C ASP A 306 10.18 -1.80 35.31
N PHE A 307 10.04 -1.32 34.08
CA PHE A 307 9.09 -0.24 33.74
C PHE A 307 7.64 -0.64 34.04
N ILE A 308 7.23 -1.85 33.60
CA ILE A 308 5.88 -2.38 33.84
C ILE A 308 5.60 -2.51 35.34
N LYS A 309 6.52 -3.15 36.10
CA LYS A 309 6.35 -3.34 37.54
C LYS A 309 6.24 -2.01 38.28
N ARG A 310 7.05 -1.02 37.91
CA ARG A 310 7.04 0.30 38.55
C ARG A 310 5.75 1.09 38.28
N LEU A 311 5.22 1.01 37.04
CA LEU A 311 4.10 1.87 36.64
C LEU A 311 2.72 1.20 36.87
N TYR A 312 2.67 -0.12 36.70
CA TYR A 312 1.38 -0.86 36.74
C TYR A 312 1.32 -1.88 37.87
N GLY A 313 2.43 -2.22 38.50
CA GLY A 313 2.54 -3.23 39.54
C GLY A 313 3.05 -4.59 39.05
N PRO A 314 3.50 -5.46 39.97
CA PRO A 314 4.11 -6.75 39.64
C PRO A 314 3.16 -7.70 38.92
N ASP A 315 1.87 -7.68 39.22
CA ASP A 315 0.86 -8.57 38.60
C ASP A 315 0.70 -8.33 37.10
N TYR A 316 1.06 -7.15 36.62
CA TYR A 316 1.01 -6.80 35.19
C TYR A 316 2.22 -7.29 34.40
N SER A 317 3.25 -7.82 35.04
CA SER A 317 4.48 -8.23 34.38
C SER A 317 4.53 -9.74 34.17
N THR A 318 4.70 -10.17 32.94
CA THR A 318 4.96 -11.57 32.58
C THR A 318 5.97 -11.61 31.45
N VAL A 319 7.19 -12.01 31.79
CA VAL A 319 8.27 -12.15 30.78
C VAL A 319 7.92 -13.24 29.79
N ARG A 320 8.00 -12.90 28.50
CA ARG A 320 7.77 -13.84 27.38
C ARG A 320 8.89 -13.78 26.37
N LYS A 321 9.28 -14.96 25.91
CA LYS A 321 10.11 -15.14 24.73
C LYS A 321 9.22 -15.66 23.61
N PHE A 322 9.22 -14.99 22.49
CA PHE A 322 8.47 -15.39 21.31
C PHE A 322 9.39 -16.16 20.36
N LYS A 323 8.84 -17.18 19.69
CA LYS A 323 9.57 -17.89 18.63
C LYS A 323 9.23 -17.30 17.28
N THR A 324 10.26 -17.03 16.49
CA THR A 324 10.11 -16.61 15.10
C THR A 324 9.60 -17.80 14.27
N LYS A 325 8.59 -17.56 13.45
CA LYS A 325 7.97 -18.63 12.63
C LYS A 325 8.77 -18.95 11.36
N SER A 326 9.60 -18.04 10.89
CA SER A 326 10.39 -18.20 9.69
C SER A 326 11.65 -19.01 9.98
N ALA A 327 11.85 -20.12 9.27
CA ALA A 327 13.09 -20.90 9.30
C ALA A 327 14.29 -20.12 8.70
N SER A 328 14.03 -19.06 7.93
CA SER A 328 15.02 -18.18 7.34
C SER A 328 15.27 -16.91 8.15
N ALA A 329 14.62 -16.76 9.32
CA ALA A 329 14.86 -15.61 10.18
C ALA A 329 16.32 -15.67 10.66
N GLN A 330 17.04 -14.60 10.41
CA GLN A 330 18.35 -14.42 11.00
C GLN A 330 18.14 -14.27 12.51
N GLU A 331 18.40 -15.33 13.28
CA GLU A 331 18.20 -15.38 14.74
C GLU A 331 18.93 -14.25 15.50
N ALA A 332 19.89 -13.61 14.84
CA ALA A 332 20.68 -12.51 15.40
C ALA A 332 19.95 -11.17 15.46
N HIS A 333 18.81 -11.02 14.74
CA HIS A 333 18.08 -9.74 14.68
C HIS A 333 17.10 -9.60 15.82
N GLU A 334 16.93 -8.37 16.30
CA GLU A 334 15.88 -8.02 17.25
C GLU A 334 14.57 -7.60 16.53
N ALA A 335 13.46 -7.66 17.27
CA ALA A 335 12.20 -7.07 16.89
C ALA A 335 12.29 -5.53 16.86
N ILE A 336 11.31 -4.88 16.22
CA ILE A 336 11.17 -3.44 16.24
C ILE A 336 10.66 -3.01 17.62
N ARG A 337 11.48 -2.28 18.37
CA ARG A 337 11.19 -1.80 19.72
C ARG A 337 11.79 -0.40 19.98
N PRO A 338 11.34 0.33 20.99
CA PRO A 338 12.03 1.53 21.47
C PRO A 338 13.44 1.18 21.97
N THR A 339 14.40 2.05 21.75
CA THR A 339 15.74 1.96 22.36
C THR A 339 15.70 2.31 23.85
N ASP A 340 14.78 3.20 24.23
CA ASP A 340 14.46 3.58 25.60
C ASP A 340 12.95 3.48 25.81
N ILE A 341 12.52 2.48 26.58
CA ILE A 341 11.10 2.21 26.85
C ILE A 341 10.45 3.29 27.71
N THR A 342 11.25 4.06 28.47
CA THR A 342 10.76 5.12 29.36
C THR A 342 10.41 6.40 28.61
N LEU A 343 10.96 6.58 27.41
CA LEU A 343 10.75 7.77 26.60
C LEU A 343 9.32 7.77 26.04
N GLU A 344 8.54 8.79 26.37
CA GLU A 344 7.16 8.93 25.88
C GLU A 344 7.08 9.74 24.58
N THR A 345 7.87 10.80 24.46
CA THR A 345 7.89 11.66 23.27
C THR A 345 9.21 11.49 22.53
N ALA A 346 9.17 10.82 21.38
CA ALA A 346 10.34 10.55 20.56
C ALA A 346 10.52 11.53 19.40
N SER A 347 9.45 12.17 18.93
CA SER A 347 9.48 13.07 17.78
C SER A 347 8.46 14.21 17.89
N ASN A 348 8.83 15.39 17.38
CA ASN A 348 7.91 16.53 17.22
C ASN A 348 7.02 16.39 15.97
N ASN A 349 7.31 15.43 15.08
CA ASN A 349 6.47 15.11 13.94
C ASN A 349 5.36 14.18 14.38
N SER A 350 4.10 14.55 14.15
CA SER A 350 2.94 13.78 14.60
C SER A 350 2.84 12.38 13.98
N TYR A 351 3.31 12.18 12.75
CA TYR A 351 3.34 10.85 12.11
C TYR A 351 4.38 9.94 12.79
N ASP A 352 5.59 10.46 12.99
CA ASP A 352 6.67 9.71 13.63
C ASP A 352 6.29 9.37 15.08
N GLN A 353 5.69 10.34 15.81
CA GLN A 353 5.24 10.11 17.19
C GLN A 353 4.15 9.04 17.28
N LYS A 354 3.12 9.09 16.42
CA LYS A 354 2.07 8.06 16.40
C LYS A 354 2.62 6.67 16.13
N LEU A 355 3.59 6.55 15.22
CA LEU A 355 4.22 5.27 14.92
C LEU A 355 5.07 4.79 16.11
N TYR A 356 5.83 5.69 16.75
CA TYR A 356 6.60 5.40 17.95
C TYR A 356 5.70 4.91 19.10
N ASP A 357 4.59 5.59 19.35
CA ASP A 357 3.62 5.20 20.37
C ASP A 357 3.05 3.80 20.11
N LEU A 358 2.76 3.48 18.85
CA LEU A 358 2.30 2.15 18.47
C LEU A 358 3.36 1.09 18.77
N ILE A 359 4.62 1.34 18.42
CA ILE A 359 5.76 0.44 18.67
C ILE A 359 5.98 0.28 20.17
N ARG A 360 6.00 1.36 20.94
CA ARG A 360 6.20 1.35 22.38
C ARG A 360 5.11 0.56 23.10
N ARG A 361 3.85 0.85 22.80
CA ARG A 361 2.71 0.12 23.37
C ARG A 361 2.77 -1.38 23.06
N ARG A 362 3.12 -1.75 21.83
CA ARG A 362 3.27 -3.16 21.44
C ARG A 362 4.36 -3.86 22.21
N THR A 363 5.52 -3.22 22.37
CA THR A 363 6.64 -3.76 23.11
C THR A 363 6.27 -3.97 24.58
N LEU A 364 5.67 -2.98 25.25
CA LEU A 364 5.18 -3.11 26.62
C LEU A 364 4.16 -4.23 26.74
N ALA A 365 3.10 -4.20 25.90
CA ALA A 365 2.06 -5.20 25.91
C ALA A 365 2.59 -6.63 25.78
N SER A 366 3.61 -6.84 24.94
CA SER A 366 4.24 -8.16 24.74
C SER A 366 4.83 -8.75 26.01
N GLN A 367 5.25 -7.93 26.97
CA GLN A 367 5.84 -8.32 28.24
C GLN A 367 4.89 -8.16 29.43
N MET A 368 3.62 -7.83 29.16
CA MET A 368 2.58 -7.73 30.18
C MET A 368 1.77 -9.02 30.33
N SER A 369 1.13 -9.16 31.48
CA SER A 369 0.27 -10.31 31.79
C SER A 369 -0.94 -10.38 30.84
N PRO A 370 -1.45 -11.59 30.54
CA PRO A 370 -2.67 -11.76 29.77
C PRO A 370 -3.84 -11.07 30.45
N ALA A 371 -4.78 -10.60 29.67
CA ALA A 371 -6.07 -10.20 30.20
C ALA A 371 -6.91 -11.44 30.56
N LYS A 372 -7.56 -11.42 31.72
CA LYS A 372 -8.47 -12.46 32.18
C LYS A 372 -9.91 -11.97 32.01
N LEU A 373 -10.75 -12.85 31.52
CA LEU A 373 -12.13 -12.56 31.16
C LEU A 373 -13.05 -13.59 31.82
N GLU A 374 -14.23 -13.20 32.16
CA GLU A 374 -15.35 -14.10 32.43
C GLU A 374 -16.36 -13.95 31.28
N LYS A 375 -16.60 -15.03 30.56
CA LYS A 375 -17.62 -15.09 29.50
C LYS A 375 -18.86 -15.72 30.07
N THR A 376 -19.98 -15.00 30.01
CA THR A 376 -21.27 -15.49 30.46
C THR A 376 -22.12 -15.76 29.21
N THR A 377 -22.71 -16.95 29.15
CA THR A 377 -23.74 -17.29 28.16
C THR A 377 -25.00 -17.62 28.91
N ILE A 378 -26.10 -16.91 28.63
CA ILE A 378 -27.41 -17.17 29.17
C ILE A 378 -28.25 -17.80 28.07
N THR A 379 -28.75 -18.99 28.32
CA THR A 379 -29.67 -19.71 27.42
C THR A 379 -31.11 -19.48 27.90
N ILE A 380 -31.98 -19.05 26.99
CA ILE A 380 -33.37 -18.72 27.24
C ILE A 380 -34.23 -19.65 26.40
N ASP A 381 -34.99 -20.49 27.06
CA ASP A 381 -35.93 -21.39 26.41
C ASP A 381 -37.21 -20.62 26.04
N ILE A 382 -37.78 -21.01 24.93
CA ILE A 382 -39.06 -20.51 24.44
C ILE A 382 -40.11 -21.57 24.76
N LYS A 383 -41.06 -21.25 25.64
CA LYS A 383 -42.17 -22.12 25.99
C LYS A 383 -43.44 -21.63 25.26
N GLY A 384 -44.06 -22.47 24.45
CA GLY A 384 -45.25 -22.12 23.70
C GLY A 384 -45.80 -23.27 22.88
N ASP A 385 -47.10 -23.43 22.82
CA ASP A 385 -47.77 -24.55 22.13
C ASP A 385 -47.74 -24.46 20.60
N LYS A 386 -47.41 -23.27 20.07
CA LYS A 386 -47.43 -22.97 18.63
C LYS A 386 -46.04 -23.04 17.96
N LEU A 387 -45.01 -23.39 18.72
CA LEU A 387 -43.65 -23.45 18.19
C LEU A 387 -43.52 -24.59 17.17
N PRO A 388 -42.78 -24.36 16.04
CA PRO A 388 -42.49 -25.39 15.08
C PRO A 388 -41.71 -26.54 15.72
N LYS A 389 -42.15 -27.78 15.48
CA LYS A 389 -41.42 -28.97 15.95
C LYS A 389 -40.11 -29.10 15.20
N SER A 390 -39.00 -28.85 15.87
CA SER A 390 -37.64 -28.97 15.33
C SER A 390 -36.84 -30.04 16.07
N LYS A 391 -35.81 -30.63 15.41
CA LYS A 391 -34.89 -31.57 16.06
C LYS A 391 -34.05 -30.93 17.17
N LYS A 392 -33.86 -29.63 17.13
CA LYS A 392 -33.24 -28.82 18.19
C LYS A 392 -34.23 -27.79 18.66
N PRO A 393 -34.41 -27.62 19.98
CA PRO A 393 -35.30 -26.59 20.50
C PRO A 393 -34.79 -25.21 20.08
N ALA A 394 -35.74 -24.32 19.76
CA ALA A 394 -35.42 -22.94 19.50
C ALA A 394 -35.11 -22.25 20.84
N GLN A 395 -33.96 -21.67 20.97
CA GLN A 395 -33.46 -21.02 22.19
C GLN A 395 -32.80 -19.70 21.83
N PHE A 396 -32.94 -18.69 22.67
CA PHE A 396 -32.13 -17.49 22.57
C PHE A 396 -30.86 -17.62 23.42
N GLU A 397 -29.74 -17.16 22.91
CA GLU A 397 -28.48 -17.08 23.64
C GLU A 397 -28.06 -15.62 23.79
N ALA A 398 -27.91 -15.15 25.03
CA ALA A 398 -27.30 -13.88 25.37
C ALA A 398 -25.84 -14.12 25.77
N LYS A 399 -24.91 -13.36 25.18
CA LYS A 399 -23.48 -13.49 25.47
C LYS A 399 -22.94 -12.18 26.03
N GLY A 400 -22.26 -12.29 27.18
CA GLY A 400 -21.61 -11.19 27.84
C GLY A 400 -20.16 -11.53 28.12
N GLU A 401 -19.32 -10.53 28.27
CA GLU A 401 -17.92 -10.67 28.61
C GLU A 401 -17.52 -9.56 29.59
N VAL A 402 -16.94 -9.97 30.71
CA VAL A 402 -16.42 -9.06 31.72
C VAL A 402 -14.93 -9.24 31.84
N ILE A 403 -14.18 -8.16 31.81
CA ILE A 403 -12.74 -8.14 32.02
C ILE A 403 -12.48 -8.16 33.52
N THR A 404 -12.07 -9.30 34.05
CA THR A 404 -11.76 -9.47 35.49
C THR A 404 -10.34 -8.99 35.82
N PHE A 405 -9.45 -8.99 34.84
CA PHE A 405 -8.10 -8.41 34.92
C PHE A 405 -7.68 -7.94 33.54
N ASP A 406 -7.42 -6.65 33.40
CA ASP A 406 -7.15 -6.05 32.09
C ASP A 406 -5.77 -6.38 31.51
N GLY A 407 -4.77 -6.72 32.34
CA GLY A 407 -3.45 -7.12 31.87
C GLY A 407 -2.86 -6.16 30.83
N PHE A 408 -2.43 -6.70 29.69
CA PHE A 408 -1.84 -5.91 28.59
C PHE A 408 -2.83 -4.94 27.94
N LEU A 409 -4.14 -5.15 28.08
CA LEU A 409 -5.16 -4.25 27.52
C LEU A 409 -5.09 -2.86 28.14
N ARG A 410 -4.55 -2.74 29.36
CA ARG A 410 -4.28 -1.46 30.03
C ARG A 410 -3.47 -0.49 29.18
N VAL A 411 -2.52 -1.01 28.43
CA VAL A 411 -1.62 -0.23 27.55
C VAL A 411 -2.09 -0.23 26.11
N TYR A 412 -2.61 -1.38 25.64
CA TYR A 412 -2.90 -1.60 24.23
C TYR A 412 -4.32 -1.23 23.84
N GLY A 413 -5.19 -1.03 24.84
CA GLY A 413 -6.62 -0.82 24.66
C GLY A 413 -7.37 -2.16 24.58
N GLY A 414 -8.62 -2.13 24.96
CA GLY A 414 -9.50 -3.31 25.00
C GLY A 414 -10.93 -2.97 24.62
N ASN A 415 -11.74 -4.00 24.47
CA ASN A 415 -13.18 -3.85 24.30
C ASN A 415 -13.79 -3.38 25.62
N LYS A 416 -14.95 -2.74 25.51
CA LYS A 416 -15.79 -2.45 26.68
C LYS A 416 -16.40 -3.75 27.19
N ASP A 417 -16.64 -3.81 28.49
CA ASP A 417 -17.42 -4.89 29.09
C ASP A 417 -18.82 -4.93 28.47
N GLU A 418 -19.28 -6.11 28.10
CA GLU A 418 -20.67 -6.40 27.75
C GLU A 418 -21.32 -7.04 28.96
N LEU A 419 -21.91 -6.20 29.80
CA LEU A 419 -22.55 -6.63 31.02
C LEU A 419 -23.92 -7.22 30.71
N LEU A 420 -24.21 -8.39 31.30
CA LEU A 420 -25.54 -8.98 31.34
C LEU A 420 -26.15 -8.75 32.73
N PRO A 421 -27.51 -8.67 32.85
CA PRO A 421 -28.18 -8.60 34.14
C PRO A 421 -27.90 -9.84 34.99
N LYS A 422 -28.09 -9.71 36.29
CA LYS A 422 -27.99 -10.86 37.20
C LYS A 422 -29.23 -11.69 37.09
N LEU A 423 -29.15 -12.84 36.46
CA LEU A 423 -30.20 -13.79 36.24
C LEU A 423 -29.91 -15.12 36.93
N GLN A 424 -30.92 -15.90 37.19
CA GLN A 424 -30.85 -17.27 37.71
C GLN A 424 -31.63 -18.21 36.76
N SER A 425 -31.25 -19.49 36.75
CA SER A 425 -32.02 -20.49 36.04
C SER A 425 -33.46 -20.56 36.63
N GLY A 426 -34.45 -20.52 35.76
CA GLY A 426 -35.85 -20.44 36.12
C GLY A 426 -36.44 -19.02 36.07
N ASP A 427 -35.62 -17.98 35.96
CA ASP A 427 -36.14 -16.60 35.84
C ASP A 427 -36.90 -16.42 34.53
N GLU A 428 -38.06 -15.77 34.61
CA GLU A 428 -38.82 -15.32 33.46
C GLU A 428 -38.25 -13.98 32.96
N VAL A 429 -38.12 -13.84 31.64
CA VAL A 429 -37.68 -12.61 31.00
C VAL A 429 -38.70 -12.16 29.95
N ASN A 430 -38.98 -10.88 29.93
CA ASN A 430 -39.91 -10.30 28.97
C ASN A 430 -39.16 -9.73 27.77
N SER A 431 -39.68 -9.97 26.57
CA SER A 431 -39.20 -9.36 25.35
C SER A 431 -40.22 -8.39 24.78
N HIS A 432 -39.79 -7.20 24.42
CA HIS A 432 -40.64 -6.20 23.77
C HIS A 432 -40.31 -5.98 22.30
N ASP A 433 -39.20 -6.56 21.82
CA ASP A 433 -38.74 -6.40 20.45
C ASP A 433 -37.96 -7.66 20.01
N ILE A 434 -38.58 -8.42 19.10
CA ILE A 434 -37.93 -9.57 18.47
C ILE A 434 -37.84 -9.31 16.98
N THR A 435 -36.63 -9.17 16.48
CA THR A 435 -36.36 -8.76 15.10
C THR A 435 -35.72 -9.88 14.29
N ALA A 436 -36.33 -10.28 13.17
CA ALA A 436 -35.71 -11.12 12.15
C ALA A 436 -35.19 -10.23 11.05
N ARG A 437 -33.88 -10.12 10.98
CA ARG A 437 -33.17 -9.29 9.98
C ARG A 437 -32.54 -10.15 8.90
N GLN A 438 -32.83 -9.84 7.65
CA GLN A 438 -32.14 -10.45 6.51
C GLN A 438 -30.64 -10.12 6.58
N THR A 439 -29.82 -11.15 6.53
CA THR A 439 -28.35 -11.07 6.52
C THR A 439 -27.83 -11.79 5.32
N PHE A 440 -26.72 -11.32 4.76
CA PHE A 440 -26.16 -11.87 3.53
C PHE A 440 -24.77 -12.42 3.81
N THR A 441 -24.44 -13.52 3.17
CA THR A 441 -23.06 -14.00 3.11
C THR A 441 -22.20 -12.92 2.43
N ARG A 442 -20.96 -12.82 2.83
CA ARG A 442 -20.04 -11.80 2.31
C ARG A 442 -18.98 -12.42 1.44
N PRO A 443 -18.64 -11.80 0.29
CA PRO A 443 -17.50 -12.26 -0.51
C PRO A 443 -16.20 -12.08 0.29
N PRO A 444 -15.12 -12.73 -0.13
CA PRO A 444 -13.79 -12.50 0.43
C PRO A 444 -13.46 -11.01 0.43
N ALA A 445 -12.83 -10.53 1.50
CA ALA A 445 -12.50 -9.11 1.60
C ALA A 445 -11.40 -8.70 0.61
N ARG A 446 -11.56 -7.55 -0.04
CA ARG A 446 -10.49 -6.93 -0.83
C ARG A 446 -9.31 -6.58 0.07
N TYR A 447 -8.11 -6.68 -0.47
CA TYR A 447 -6.89 -6.34 0.27
C TYR A 447 -6.78 -4.84 0.55
N THR A 448 -6.36 -4.49 1.77
CA THR A 448 -5.72 -3.21 2.09
C THR A 448 -4.22 -3.36 1.87
N GLU A 449 -3.44 -2.27 1.95
CA GLU A 449 -1.96 -2.39 1.91
C GLU A 449 -1.46 -3.33 3.02
N GLY A 450 -1.98 -3.20 4.25
CA GLY A 450 -1.58 -4.04 5.37
C GLY A 450 -1.93 -5.53 5.18
N SER A 451 -3.15 -5.84 4.70
CA SER A 451 -3.53 -7.24 4.47
C SER A 451 -2.84 -7.85 3.25
N LEU A 452 -2.44 -7.04 2.26
CA LEU A 452 -1.60 -7.50 1.17
C LEU A 452 -0.18 -7.84 1.66
N VAL A 453 0.42 -6.99 2.51
CA VAL A 453 1.72 -7.31 3.15
C VAL A 453 1.65 -8.65 3.88
N LYS A 454 0.59 -8.86 4.67
CA LYS A 454 0.37 -10.14 5.37
C LYS A 454 0.33 -11.31 4.41
N LYS A 455 -0.43 -11.17 3.30
CA LYS A 455 -0.56 -12.25 2.31
C LYS A 455 0.73 -12.54 1.57
N LEU A 456 1.51 -11.51 1.23
CA LEU A 456 2.84 -11.66 0.63
C LEU A 456 3.81 -12.38 1.57
N GLU A 457 3.80 -12.03 2.86
CA GLU A 457 4.59 -12.71 3.90
C GLU A 457 4.21 -14.19 4.04
N GLU A 458 2.91 -14.49 4.12
CA GLU A 458 2.38 -15.87 4.19
C GLU A 458 2.82 -16.73 3.00
N LEU A 459 2.94 -16.14 1.81
CA LEU A 459 3.38 -16.79 0.60
C LEU A 459 4.90 -16.76 0.40
N GLY A 460 5.68 -16.17 1.31
CA GLY A 460 7.12 -16.03 1.16
C GLY A 460 7.57 -15.06 0.06
N ILE A 461 6.65 -14.24 -0.47
CA ILE A 461 6.92 -13.31 -1.58
C ILE A 461 7.43 -11.97 -1.03
N GLY A 462 8.65 -11.63 -1.38
CA GLY A 462 9.33 -10.43 -0.85
C GLY A 462 9.97 -10.66 0.51
N ARG A 463 10.54 -9.59 1.06
CA ARG A 463 11.23 -9.57 2.35
C ARG A 463 10.98 -8.22 3.03
N PRO A 464 11.35 -8.04 4.31
CA PRO A 464 11.17 -6.77 5.04
C PRO A 464 11.61 -5.53 4.25
N SER A 465 12.66 -5.63 3.45
CA SER A 465 13.16 -4.53 2.62
C SER A 465 12.29 -4.20 1.40
N THR A 466 11.36 -5.08 0.99
CA THR A 466 10.65 -4.96 -0.30
C THR A 466 9.15 -4.79 -0.22
N TYR A 467 8.47 -5.16 0.85
CA TYR A 467 7.01 -5.08 0.93
C TYR A 467 6.46 -3.70 0.55
N ALA A 468 6.96 -2.65 1.17
CA ALA A 468 6.51 -1.28 0.88
C ALA A 468 6.81 -0.85 -0.57
N THR A 469 7.96 -1.28 -1.12
CA THR A 469 8.36 -0.98 -2.50
C THR A 469 7.48 -1.69 -3.52
N ILE A 470 7.11 -2.95 -3.28
CA ILE A 470 6.20 -3.72 -4.13
C ILE A 470 4.87 -2.98 -4.26
N ILE A 471 4.26 -2.64 -3.11
CA ILE A 471 2.95 -1.97 -3.05
C ILE A 471 3.00 -0.58 -3.70
N ASP A 472 4.04 0.21 -3.45
CA ASP A 472 4.22 1.51 -4.09
C ASP A 472 4.41 1.37 -5.61
N THR A 473 5.14 0.35 -6.06
CA THR A 473 5.45 0.12 -7.48
C THR A 473 4.21 -0.26 -8.28
N ILE A 474 3.38 -1.20 -7.81
CA ILE A 474 2.17 -1.63 -8.52
C ILE A 474 1.15 -0.50 -8.65
N GLN A 475 1.07 0.39 -7.65
CA GLN A 475 0.23 1.59 -7.69
C GLN A 475 0.83 2.67 -8.62
N THR A 476 2.12 2.97 -8.52
CA THR A 476 2.81 3.97 -9.37
C THR A 476 2.76 3.59 -10.84
N ARG A 477 2.77 2.30 -11.16
CA ARG A 477 2.62 1.79 -12.52
C ARG A 477 1.16 1.82 -13.00
N GLY A 478 0.21 2.03 -12.10
CA GLY A 478 -1.20 2.07 -12.40
C GLY A 478 -1.77 0.70 -12.75
N TYR A 479 -1.19 -0.37 -12.25
CA TYR A 479 -1.77 -1.72 -12.31
C TYR A 479 -2.80 -1.95 -11.21
N VAL A 480 -2.65 -1.17 -10.14
CA VAL A 480 -3.52 -1.20 -8.96
C VAL A 480 -3.79 0.24 -8.54
N GLU A 481 -4.99 0.49 -8.08
CA GLU A 481 -5.38 1.78 -7.51
C GLU A 481 -6.07 1.61 -6.15
N LYS A 482 -6.15 2.70 -5.39
CA LYS A 482 -6.96 2.72 -4.16
C LYS A 482 -8.39 3.06 -4.52
N GLY A 483 -9.31 2.19 -4.13
CA GLY A 483 -10.73 2.43 -4.27
C GLY A 483 -11.20 3.57 -3.37
N ASP A 484 -12.20 4.30 -3.85
CA ASP A 484 -12.81 5.46 -3.19
C ASP A 484 -14.33 5.34 -3.04
N SER A 485 -14.94 4.28 -3.59
CA SER A 485 -16.38 4.06 -3.54
C SER A 485 -16.84 3.68 -2.14
N GLU A 486 -17.89 4.35 -1.69
CA GLU A 486 -18.57 3.98 -0.43
C GLU A 486 -19.42 2.71 -0.54
N GLY A 487 -19.57 2.17 -1.76
CA GLY A 487 -20.40 1.01 -2.06
C GLY A 487 -21.76 1.39 -2.64
N GLN A 488 -22.60 0.36 -2.79
CA GLN A 488 -23.98 0.49 -3.29
C GLN A 488 -24.97 0.26 -2.15
N SER A 489 -26.14 0.90 -2.21
CA SER A 489 -27.24 0.61 -1.33
C SER A 489 -27.89 -0.71 -1.70
N ARG A 490 -28.24 -1.50 -0.69
CA ARG A 490 -28.95 -2.76 -0.81
C ARG A 490 -30.12 -2.75 0.14
N ASP A 491 -31.27 -3.24 -0.31
CA ASP A 491 -32.44 -3.46 0.51
C ASP A 491 -32.21 -4.65 1.45
N VAL A 492 -32.60 -4.47 2.69
CA VAL A 492 -32.55 -5.48 3.76
C VAL A 492 -33.93 -5.57 4.38
N ILE A 493 -34.54 -6.73 4.31
CA ILE A 493 -35.84 -6.99 4.91
C ILE A 493 -35.67 -7.16 6.42
N VAL A 494 -36.50 -6.48 7.16
CA VAL A 494 -36.56 -6.55 8.61
C VAL A 494 -38.01 -6.82 9.03
N LEU A 495 -38.22 -7.94 9.71
CA LEU A 495 -39.47 -8.30 10.35
C LEU A 495 -39.33 -8.01 11.83
N ASN A 496 -40.27 -7.28 12.39
CA ASN A 496 -40.27 -6.95 13.80
C ASN A 496 -41.56 -7.46 14.45
N TYR A 497 -41.41 -8.23 15.52
CA TYR A 497 -42.49 -8.69 16.37
C TYR A 497 -42.49 -7.89 17.68
N ASN A 498 -43.58 -7.16 17.94
CA ASN A 498 -43.75 -6.27 19.09
C ASN A 498 -44.49 -6.89 20.26
N GLY A 499 -44.75 -8.20 20.24
CA GLY A 499 -45.55 -8.93 21.21
C GLY A 499 -46.99 -9.23 20.74
N GLU A 500 -47.51 -8.52 19.72
CA GLU A 500 -48.85 -8.69 19.18
C GLU A 500 -48.84 -9.08 17.70
N GLU A 501 -48.13 -8.35 16.89
CA GLU A 501 -48.08 -8.52 15.44
C GLU A 501 -46.67 -8.46 14.87
N VAL A 502 -46.53 -9.03 13.68
CA VAL A 502 -45.24 -8.95 12.91
C VAL A 502 -45.37 -7.86 11.87
N SER A 503 -44.56 -6.82 12.00
CA SER A 503 -44.44 -5.74 11.02
C SER A 503 -43.26 -6.00 10.08
N ARG A 504 -43.39 -5.56 8.81
CA ARG A 504 -42.38 -5.68 7.78
C ARG A 504 -41.86 -4.31 7.38
N SER A 505 -40.55 -4.14 7.36
CA SER A 505 -39.89 -2.92 6.89
C SER A 505 -38.69 -3.25 5.97
N ILE A 506 -38.27 -2.27 5.18
CA ILE A 506 -37.07 -2.36 4.33
C ILE A 506 -36.11 -1.29 4.81
N VAL A 507 -34.88 -1.71 5.13
CA VAL A 507 -33.80 -0.82 5.57
C VAL A 507 -32.68 -0.84 4.54
N GLN A 508 -32.14 0.33 4.21
CA GLN A 508 -31.02 0.45 3.29
C GLN A 508 -29.68 0.15 4.00
N GLU A 509 -28.91 -0.77 3.45
CA GLU A 509 -27.55 -1.09 3.91
C GLU A 509 -26.53 -0.83 2.80
N LYS A 510 -25.44 -0.15 3.13
CA LYS A 510 -24.32 0.01 2.17
C LYS A 510 -23.48 -1.26 2.11
N THR A 511 -23.22 -1.76 0.90
CA THR A 511 -22.42 -2.97 0.65
C THR A 511 -21.40 -2.73 -0.47
N GLY A 512 -20.34 -3.54 -0.52
CA GLY A 512 -19.36 -3.49 -1.59
C GLY A 512 -18.43 -2.27 -1.56
N SER A 513 -18.28 -1.58 -0.42
CA SER A 513 -17.35 -0.45 -0.30
C SER A 513 -15.93 -0.83 -0.69
N THR A 514 -15.31 0.03 -1.50
CA THR A 514 -13.91 -0.12 -1.95
C THR A 514 -12.97 0.85 -1.26
N ARG A 515 -13.48 1.73 -0.41
CA ARG A 515 -12.70 2.80 0.23
C ARG A 515 -11.48 2.25 0.97
N GLY A 516 -10.29 2.72 0.57
CA GLY A 516 -9.01 2.29 1.14
C GLY A 516 -8.56 0.86 0.77
N LYS A 517 -9.26 0.19 -0.14
CA LYS A 517 -8.90 -1.13 -0.66
C LYS A 517 -8.08 -0.99 -1.94
N LEU A 518 -7.24 -1.99 -2.20
CA LEU A 518 -6.46 -2.09 -3.43
C LEU A 518 -7.30 -2.83 -4.48
N ILE A 519 -7.47 -2.19 -5.63
CA ILE A 519 -8.29 -2.69 -6.74
C ILE A 519 -7.41 -2.79 -7.97
N PRO A 520 -7.40 -3.93 -8.68
CA PRO A 520 -6.71 -4.04 -9.95
C PRO A 520 -7.37 -3.12 -10.97
N THR A 521 -6.54 -2.44 -11.75
CA THR A 521 -7.02 -1.70 -12.92
C THR A 521 -7.18 -2.65 -14.10
N PRO A 522 -7.93 -2.28 -15.15
CA PRO A 522 -8.00 -3.08 -16.37
C PRO A 522 -6.63 -3.40 -16.97
N SER A 523 -5.67 -2.47 -16.88
CA SER A 523 -4.28 -2.72 -17.31
C SER A 523 -3.57 -3.71 -16.40
N GLY A 524 -3.91 -3.73 -15.10
CA GLY A 524 -3.42 -4.71 -14.14
C GLY A 524 -3.97 -6.11 -14.41
N GLU A 525 -5.27 -6.22 -14.72
CA GLU A 525 -5.90 -7.47 -15.12
C GLU A 525 -5.25 -8.05 -16.39
N LEU A 526 -5.11 -7.22 -17.42
CA LEU A 526 -4.53 -7.62 -18.70
C LEU A 526 -3.07 -8.10 -18.58
N ILE A 527 -2.25 -7.40 -17.79
CA ILE A 527 -0.86 -7.83 -17.60
C ILE A 527 -0.77 -9.12 -16.77
N ALA A 528 -1.64 -9.29 -15.78
CA ALA A 528 -1.68 -10.51 -14.99
C ALA A 528 -2.03 -11.71 -15.86
N ASP A 529 -3.04 -11.58 -16.74
CA ASP A 529 -3.44 -12.64 -17.67
C ASP A 529 -2.31 -12.95 -18.66
N PHE A 530 -1.76 -11.92 -19.32
CA PHE A 530 -0.66 -12.10 -20.25
C PHE A 530 0.54 -12.84 -19.63
N LEU A 531 0.90 -12.49 -18.42
CA LEU A 531 2.02 -13.13 -17.73
C LEU A 531 1.66 -14.54 -17.24
N THR A 532 0.41 -14.79 -16.88
CA THR A 532 -0.06 -16.14 -16.52
C THR A 532 -0.06 -17.07 -17.71
N ASP A 533 -0.46 -16.58 -18.89
CA ASP A 533 -0.57 -17.40 -20.11
C ASP A 533 0.80 -17.70 -20.75
N HIS A 534 1.75 -16.73 -20.68
CA HIS A 534 3.00 -16.81 -21.44
C HIS A 534 4.26 -16.90 -20.57
N PHE A 535 4.19 -16.49 -19.32
CA PHE A 535 5.31 -16.42 -18.36
C PHE A 535 4.89 -16.94 -16.99
N THR A 536 4.21 -18.06 -16.95
CA THR A 536 3.62 -18.66 -15.73
C THR A 536 4.60 -18.69 -14.58
N GLN A 537 5.87 -19.09 -14.84
CA GLN A 537 6.92 -19.15 -13.84
C GLN A 537 7.16 -17.81 -13.13
N ILE A 538 7.07 -16.67 -13.84
CA ILE A 538 7.33 -15.33 -13.27
C ILE A 538 6.21 -14.89 -12.32
N VAL A 539 5.02 -15.39 -12.48
CA VAL A 539 3.86 -15.07 -11.64
C VAL A 539 3.49 -16.17 -10.66
N ASP A 540 4.23 -17.29 -10.68
CA ASP A 540 4.06 -18.37 -9.73
C ASP A 540 4.54 -17.97 -8.34
N TYR A 541 3.72 -18.29 -7.33
CA TYR A 541 3.97 -17.87 -5.96
C TYR A 541 5.10 -18.66 -5.32
N ASP A 542 5.07 -19.99 -5.48
CA ASP A 542 6.07 -20.89 -4.90
C ASP A 542 7.44 -20.67 -5.54
N PHE A 543 7.45 -20.43 -6.87
CA PHE A 543 8.68 -20.10 -7.57
C PHE A 543 9.32 -18.80 -7.01
N THR A 544 8.52 -17.76 -6.82
CA THR A 544 9.01 -16.48 -6.26
C THR A 544 9.53 -16.67 -4.83
N ALA A 545 8.85 -17.45 -4.00
CA ALA A 545 9.26 -17.78 -2.64
C ALA A 545 10.57 -18.59 -2.62
N ASN A 546 10.71 -19.55 -3.53
CA ASN A 546 11.93 -20.35 -3.68
C ASN A 546 13.14 -19.50 -4.06
N VAL A 547 12.99 -18.56 -4.99
CA VAL A 547 14.06 -17.63 -5.37
C VAL A 547 14.50 -16.77 -4.17
N GLU A 548 13.56 -16.30 -3.35
CA GLU A 548 13.92 -15.57 -2.13
C GLU A 548 14.67 -16.46 -1.11
N THR A 549 14.29 -17.73 -1.02
CA THR A 549 15.00 -18.73 -0.20
C THR A 549 16.40 -19.04 -0.74
N GLU A 550 16.58 -19.06 -2.06
CA GLU A 550 17.90 -19.22 -2.66
C GLU A 550 18.84 -18.05 -2.37
N PHE A 551 18.33 -16.81 -2.36
CA PHE A 551 19.13 -15.67 -1.90
C PHE A 551 19.52 -15.81 -0.41
N ASP A 552 18.65 -16.40 0.45
CA ASP A 552 18.99 -16.68 1.83
C ASP A 552 20.07 -17.76 1.93
N LYS A 553 20.03 -18.80 1.07
CA LYS A 553 21.09 -19.82 0.98
C LYS A 553 22.44 -19.24 0.52
N ILE A 554 22.43 -18.29 -0.43
CA ILE A 554 23.67 -17.60 -0.84
C ILE A 554 24.23 -16.80 0.33
N ALA A 555 23.39 -16.06 1.06
CA ALA A 555 23.79 -15.32 2.24
C ALA A 555 24.37 -16.22 3.37
N GLY A 556 23.89 -17.46 3.49
CA GLY A 556 24.40 -18.48 4.41
C GLY A 556 25.55 -19.32 3.87
N ALA A 557 26.15 -18.98 2.70
CA ALA A 557 27.22 -19.75 2.04
C ALA A 557 26.82 -21.20 1.65
N ASN A 558 25.53 -21.48 1.48
CA ASN A 558 25.00 -22.81 1.14
C ASN A 558 24.62 -22.95 -0.37
N LEU A 559 24.81 -21.91 -1.15
CA LEU A 559 24.53 -21.89 -2.60
C LEU A 559 25.43 -20.85 -3.29
N GLU A 560 26.00 -21.23 -4.43
CA GLU A 560 26.79 -20.32 -5.26
C GLU A 560 25.89 -19.40 -6.07
N LYS A 561 26.28 -18.11 -6.15
CA LYS A 561 25.54 -17.08 -6.91
C LYS A 561 25.35 -17.45 -8.37
N SER A 562 26.41 -17.90 -9.05
CA SER A 562 26.39 -18.27 -10.46
C SER A 562 25.45 -19.45 -10.74
N THR A 563 25.49 -20.47 -9.91
CA THR A 563 24.60 -21.65 -10.02
C THR A 563 23.13 -21.24 -9.95
N MET A 564 22.77 -20.40 -8.98
CA MET A 564 21.41 -19.89 -8.83
C MET A 564 20.98 -19.05 -10.04
N LEU A 565 21.83 -18.14 -10.51
CA LEU A 565 21.50 -17.27 -11.64
C LEU A 565 21.35 -18.06 -12.95
N HIS A 566 22.21 -19.05 -13.22
CA HIS A 566 22.07 -19.94 -14.40
C HIS A 566 20.78 -20.77 -14.35
N GLY A 567 20.48 -21.33 -13.17
CA GLY A 567 19.26 -22.14 -12.98
C GLY A 567 17.99 -21.34 -13.25
N PHE A 568 17.98 -20.06 -12.91
CA PHE A 568 16.87 -19.17 -13.22
C PHE A 568 16.87 -18.68 -14.68
N TYR A 569 18.02 -18.14 -15.13
CA TYR A 569 18.09 -17.37 -16.37
C TYR A 569 17.87 -18.23 -17.63
N THR A 570 18.42 -19.42 -17.66
CA THR A 570 18.36 -20.28 -18.86
C THR A 570 16.91 -20.60 -19.29
N PRO A 571 16.02 -21.11 -18.42
CA PRO A 571 14.63 -21.32 -18.79
C PRO A 571 13.86 -20.01 -19.04
N PHE A 572 14.16 -18.96 -18.30
CA PHE A 572 13.52 -17.65 -18.46
C PHE A 572 13.84 -17.03 -19.83
N HIS A 573 15.10 -16.99 -20.23
CA HIS A 573 15.51 -16.42 -21.51
C HIS A 573 14.90 -17.15 -22.70
N LYS A 574 14.77 -18.47 -22.62
CA LYS A 574 14.07 -19.27 -23.63
C LYS A 574 12.61 -18.84 -23.81
N LEU A 575 11.91 -18.53 -22.72
CA LEU A 575 10.55 -18.00 -22.80
C LEU A 575 10.50 -16.62 -23.46
N ILE A 576 11.50 -15.75 -23.19
CA ILE A 576 11.62 -14.44 -23.83
C ILE A 576 11.79 -14.60 -25.35
N GLU A 577 12.67 -15.50 -25.82
CA GLU A 577 12.86 -15.78 -27.25
C GLU A 577 11.55 -16.25 -27.90
N GLN A 578 10.85 -17.18 -27.27
CA GLN A 578 9.57 -17.71 -27.76
C GLN A 578 8.48 -16.63 -27.82
N SER A 579 8.55 -15.60 -26.97
CA SER A 579 7.58 -14.51 -26.94
C SER A 579 7.53 -13.68 -28.23
N GLY A 580 8.54 -13.75 -29.07
CA GLY A 580 8.55 -13.12 -30.41
C GLY A 580 7.34 -13.49 -31.25
N GLY A 581 6.89 -14.76 -31.18
CA GLY A 581 5.73 -15.31 -31.90
C GLY A 581 4.37 -14.88 -31.37
N ILE A 582 4.28 -14.18 -30.23
CA ILE A 582 2.99 -13.77 -29.67
C ILE A 582 2.36 -12.67 -30.53
N ASP A 583 1.15 -12.92 -31.02
CA ASP A 583 0.39 -11.93 -31.78
C ASP A 583 -0.26 -10.90 -30.85
N ARG A 584 0.16 -9.65 -30.97
CA ARG A 584 -0.36 -8.54 -30.17
C ARG A 584 -1.88 -8.33 -30.33
N SER A 585 -2.45 -8.66 -31.49
CA SER A 585 -3.89 -8.49 -31.74
C SER A 585 -4.75 -9.42 -30.87
N LYS A 586 -4.16 -10.55 -30.43
CA LYS A 586 -4.79 -11.53 -29.55
C LYS A 586 -4.60 -11.24 -28.06
N VAL A 587 -3.72 -10.29 -27.73
CA VAL A 587 -3.48 -9.88 -26.34
C VAL A 587 -4.48 -8.79 -25.95
N GLY A 588 -5.40 -9.14 -25.11
CA GLY A 588 -6.53 -8.28 -24.70
C GLY A 588 -7.77 -8.58 -25.51
N ALA A 589 -8.85 -8.88 -24.82
CA ALA A 589 -10.12 -9.18 -25.47
C ALA A 589 -10.58 -7.99 -26.32
N ASN A 590 -10.67 -8.21 -27.63
CA ASN A 590 -11.49 -7.38 -28.49
C ASN A 590 -12.87 -8.03 -28.52
N ARG A 591 -13.90 -7.34 -28.04
CA ARG A 591 -15.28 -7.83 -28.07
C ARG A 591 -16.11 -6.93 -28.95
N GLU A 592 -16.75 -7.51 -29.95
CA GLU A 592 -17.80 -6.83 -30.66
C GLU A 592 -19.01 -6.68 -29.75
N VAL A 593 -19.38 -5.44 -29.46
CA VAL A 593 -20.48 -5.09 -28.57
C VAL A 593 -21.81 -5.13 -29.33
N GLY A 594 -21.76 -4.77 -30.61
CA GLY A 594 -22.90 -4.71 -31.51
C GLY A 594 -22.68 -3.72 -32.64
N ILE A 595 -23.74 -3.40 -33.37
CA ILE A 595 -23.74 -2.49 -34.53
C ILE A 595 -24.45 -1.20 -34.13
N ASP A 596 -23.85 -0.03 -34.43
CA ASP A 596 -24.51 1.28 -34.27
C ASP A 596 -25.67 1.41 -35.27
N PRO A 597 -26.91 1.56 -34.81
CA PRO A 597 -28.07 1.63 -35.69
C PRO A 597 -28.09 2.88 -36.58
N LYS A 598 -27.31 3.91 -36.27
CA LYS A 598 -27.26 5.19 -37.06
C LYS A 598 -26.25 5.10 -38.19
N THR A 599 -25.12 4.46 -37.98
CA THR A 599 -24.01 4.45 -38.94
C THR A 599 -23.83 3.11 -39.62
N ASN A 600 -24.51 2.06 -39.13
CA ASN A 600 -24.35 0.67 -39.51
C ASN A 600 -22.91 0.14 -39.37
N LYS A 601 -22.13 0.73 -38.43
CA LYS A 601 -20.74 0.38 -38.17
C LYS A 601 -20.64 -0.46 -36.89
N PRO A 602 -19.69 -1.44 -36.81
CA PRO A 602 -19.48 -2.22 -35.61
C PRO A 602 -18.91 -1.37 -34.47
N ILE A 603 -19.39 -1.62 -33.25
CA ILE A 603 -18.83 -1.09 -32.02
C ILE A 603 -18.03 -2.21 -31.36
N ILE A 604 -16.75 -1.95 -31.13
CA ILE A 604 -15.80 -2.90 -30.57
C ILE A 604 -15.29 -2.33 -29.24
N ALA A 605 -15.46 -3.09 -28.15
CA ALA A 605 -14.81 -2.83 -26.89
C ALA A 605 -13.41 -3.46 -26.92
N ARG A 606 -12.36 -2.67 -26.67
CA ARG A 606 -10.97 -3.12 -26.79
C ARG A 606 -10.03 -2.34 -25.87
N PHE A 607 -8.83 -2.88 -25.67
CA PHE A 607 -7.77 -2.12 -25.03
C PHE A 607 -7.09 -1.17 -26.01
N GLY A 608 -7.00 0.12 -25.64
CA GLY A 608 -6.24 1.12 -26.34
C GLY A 608 -4.99 1.54 -25.56
N ARG A 609 -4.25 2.53 -26.11
CA ARG A 609 -3.01 3.05 -25.51
C ARG A 609 -3.20 3.61 -24.09
N PHE A 610 -4.42 4.05 -23.76
CA PHE A 610 -4.73 4.72 -22.49
C PHE A 610 -5.68 3.90 -21.60
N GLY A 611 -5.92 2.64 -21.92
CA GLY A 611 -6.83 1.75 -21.20
C GLY A 611 -7.98 1.23 -22.07
N PRO A 612 -8.98 0.61 -21.46
CA PRO A 612 -10.16 0.11 -22.17
C PRO A 612 -10.91 1.25 -22.86
N MET A 613 -11.36 0.97 -24.08
CA MET A 613 -12.07 1.95 -24.91
C MET A 613 -13.08 1.27 -25.82
N LEU A 614 -14.03 2.06 -26.30
CA LEU A 614 -14.94 1.71 -27.35
C LEU A 614 -14.43 2.26 -28.68
N GLN A 615 -14.51 1.48 -29.72
CA GLN A 615 -14.20 1.85 -31.10
C GLN A 615 -15.45 1.70 -31.95
N LEU A 616 -15.84 2.73 -32.65
CA LEU A 616 -16.92 2.71 -33.63
C LEU A 616 -16.32 2.74 -35.04
N GLY A 617 -16.56 1.68 -35.79
CA GLY A 617 -16.00 1.46 -37.13
C GLY A 617 -14.71 0.66 -37.10
N GLU A 618 -14.31 0.14 -38.25
CA GLU A 618 -13.12 -0.69 -38.44
C GLU A 618 -11.85 0.17 -38.57
N THR A 619 -10.70 -0.44 -38.20
CA THR A 619 -9.40 0.26 -38.25
C THR A 619 -8.90 0.44 -39.69
N ASP A 620 -9.26 -0.51 -40.55
CA ASP A 620 -8.79 -0.59 -41.94
C ASP A 620 -9.88 -0.11 -42.95
N GLY A 621 -10.97 0.54 -42.45
CA GLY A 621 -12.01 1.13 -43.27
C GLY A 621 -11.62 2.46 -43.88
N ASP A 622 -12.39 2.92 -44.89
CA ASP A 622 -12.19 4.20 -45.59
C ASP A 622 -12.30 5.42 -44.67
N GLU A 623 -13.04 5.31 -43.59
CA GLU A 623 -13.20 6.35 -42.60
C GLU A 623 -12.45 6.00 -41.28
N LYS A 624 -11.81 7.00 -40.68
CA LYS A 624 -11.15 6.84 -39.40
C LYS A 624 -12.15 6.46 -38.31
N PRO A 625 -11.88 5.39 -37.53
CA PRO A 625 -12.76 4.99 -36.44
C PRO A 625 -12.84 6.09 -35.37
N ARG A 626 -14.03 6.20 -34.75
CA ARG A 626 -14.25 7.06 -33.58
C ARG A 626 -13.95 6.26 -32.32
N PHE A 627 -13.42 6.93 -31.29
CA PHE A 627 -13.09 6.31 -30.03
C PHE A 627 -13.79 7.03 -28.87
N ALA A 628 -14.28 6.24 -27.91
CA ALA A 628 -14.85 6.72 -26.66
C ALA A 628 -14.29 5.90 -25.48
N PRO A 629 -14.19 6.46 -24.27
CA PRO A 629 -13.85 5.66 -23.08
C PRO A 629 -14.97 4.69 -22.74
N LEU A 630 -14.69 3.63 -21.99
CA LEU A 630 -15.75 2.82 -21.39
C LEU A 630 -16.52 3.61 -20.33
N PRO A 631 -17.81 3.32 -20.13
CA PRO A 631 -18.58 3.84 -19.00
C PRO A 631 -17.89 3.52 -17.67
N LYS A 632 -18.03 4.39 -16.67
CA LYS A 632 -17.45 4.16 -15.34
C LYS A 632 -17.99 2.86 -14.74
N GLY A 633 -17.09 1.94 -14.38
CA GLY A 633 -17.42 0.64 -13.80
C GLY A 633 -17.76 -0.47 -14.81
N ALA A 634 -17.88 -0.13 -16.12
CA ALA A 634 -18.06 -1.14 -17.17
C ALA A 634 -16.71 -1.80 -17.53
N LYS A 635 -16.77 -3.07 -17.89
CA LYS A 635 -15.64 -3.85 -18.42
C LYS A 635 -15.83 -4.17 -19.90
N ILE A 636 -14.74 -4.52 -20.58
CA ILE A 636 -14.79 -4.94 -21.99
C ILE A 636 -15.79 -6.10 -22.16
N GLU A 637 -15.79 -7.02 -21.20
CA GLU A 637 -16.60 -8.25 -21.23
C GLU A 637 -18.10 -7.99 -20.98
N THR A 638 -18.44 -6.89 -20.27
CA THR A 638 -19.79 -6.68 -19.76
C THR A 638 -20.49 -5.44 -20.31
N VAL A 639 -19.78 -4.54 -21.02
CA VAL A 639 -20.40 -3.32 -21.59
C VAL A 639 -21.49 -3.69 -22.60
N THR A 640 -22.68 -3.10 -22.44
CA THR A 640 -23.81 -3.31 -23.34
C THR A 640 -23.76 -2.35 -24.53
N LEU A 641 -24.52 -2.68 -25.61
CA LEU A 641 -24.64 -1.83 -26.78
C LEU A 641 -25.22 -0.45 -26.42
N GLU A 642 -26.25 -0.40 -25.57
CA GLU A 642 -26.87 0.82 -25.10
C GLU A 642 -25.85 1.72 -24.35
N GLN A 643 -25.10 1.13 -23.44
CA GLN A 643 -24.04 1.84 -22.72
C GLN A 643 -22.97 2.40 -23.68
N ALA A 644 -22.60 1.60 -24.69
CA ALA A 644 -21.61 2.02 -25.67
C ALA A 644 -22.12 3.16 -26.56
N LEU A 645 -23.35 3.08 -27.01
CA LEU A 645 -24.00 4.15 -27.83
C LEU A 645 -24.09 5.45 -27.03
N GLU A 646 -24.37 5.39 -25.72
CA GLU A 646 -24.41 6.58 -24.87
C GLU A 646 -23.06 7.30 -24.83
N MET A 647 -21.97 6.56 -24.77
CA MET A 647 -20.61 7.13 -24.77
C MET A 647 -20.25 7.84 -26.07
N PHE A 648 -20.78 7.38 -27.20
CA PHE A 648 -20.55 8.01 -28.50
C PHE A 648 -21.41 9.28 -28.77
N LYS A 649 -22.35 9.61 -27.85
CA LYS A 649 -23.03 10.91 -27.85
C LYS A 649 -22.10 12.08 -27.48
N LEU A 650 -20.97 11.78 -26.85
CA LEU A 650 -19.92 12.76 -26.53
C LEU A 650 -18.89 12.87 -27.67
N PRO A 651 -18.28 14.07 -27.90
CA PRO A 651 -18.54 15.33 -27.20
C PRO A 651 -19.91 15.96 -27.58
N ARG A 652 -20.60 16.50 -26.56
CA ARG A 652 -21.90 17.18 -26.73
C ARG A 652 -21.74 18.70 -26.62
N ILE A 653 -22.36 19.46 -27.51
CA ILE A 653 -22.49 20.91 -27.37
C ILE A 653 -23.60 21.16 -26.34
N VAL A 654 -23.24 21.76 -25.21
CA VAL A 654 -24.17 22.11 -24.11
C VAL A 654 -24.92 23.41 -24.43
N GLY A 655 -24.25 24.34 -25.13
CA GLY A 655 -24.72 25.63 -25.52
C GLY A 655 -23.55 26.57 -25.79
N GLN A 656 -23.78 27.88 -25.68
CA GLN A 656 -22.75 28.89 -25.89
C GLN A 656 -22.53 29.76 -24.64
N THR A 657 -21.34 30.31 -24.51
CA THR A 657 -21.02 31.39 -23.57
C THR A 657 -21.74 32.69 -23.98
N GLU A 658 -21.65 33.72 -23.16
CA GLU A 658 -22.26 35.03 -23.50
C GLU A 658 -21.59 35.69 -24.70
N ASP A 659 -20.32 35.40 -24.93
CA ASP A 659 -19.52 35.87 -26.09
C ASP A 659 -19.59 34.92 -27.30
N GLY A 660 -20.57 33.99 -27.34
CA GLY A 660 -20.90 33.15 -28.48
C GLY A 660 -19.98 31.96 -28.75
N GLN A 661 -19.08 31.59 -27.81
CA GLN A 661 -18.22 30.42 -27.96
C GLN A 661 -18.94 29.13 -27.53
N ASP A 662 -18.78 28.06 -28.30
CA ASP A 662 -19.36 26.77 -27.97
C ASP A 662 -18.79 26.18 -26.68
N ILE A 663 -19.67 25.72 -25.81
CA ILE A 663 -19.33 24.92 -24.60
C ILE A 663 -19.54 23.46 -24.95
N LYS A 664 -18.46 22.68 -25.01
CA LYS A 664 -18.46 21.24 -25.34
C LYS A 664 -18.21 20.40 -24.10
N ALA A 665 -19.16 19.55 -23.71
CA ALA A 665 -18.99 18.60 -22.64
C ALA A 665 -18.39 17.29 -23.16
N ASN A 666 -17.42 16.70 -22.41
CA ASN A 666 -16.76 15.46 -22.78
C ASN A 666 -16.14 14.79 -21.56
N ILE A 667 -15.68 13.55 -21.75
CA ILE A 667 -14.90 12.79 -20.76
C ILE A 667 -13.46 12.69 -21.23
N GLY A 668 -12.53 13.15 -20.41
CA GLY A 668 -11.11 13.08 -20.68
C GLY A 668 -10.37 12.21 -19.67
N ARG A 669 -9.05 12.12 -19.83
CA ARG A 669 -8.15 11.35 -18.96
C ARG A 669 -8.26 11.69 -17.47
N PHE A 670 -8.65 12.92 -17.14
CA PHE A 670 -8.79 13.41 -15.76
C PHE A 670 -10.24 13.42 -15.26
N GLY A 671 -11.15 12.89 -16.05
CA GLY A 671 -12.59 12.82 -15.78
C GLY A 671 -13.41 13.77 -16.66
N PRO A 672 -14.69 13.99 -16.30
CA PRO A 672 -15.61 14.82 -17.05
C PRO A 672 -15.18 16.29 -17.04
N TYR A 673 -15.31 16.95 -18.18
CA TYR A 673 -14.94 18.35 -18.38
C TYR A 673 -15.84 19.04 -19.40
N ILE A 674 -15.89 20.36 -19.32
CA ILE A 674 -16.33 21.21 -20.44
C ILE A 674 -15.11 21.89 -21.05
N GLN A 675 -15.18 22.12 -22.35
CA GLN A 675 -14.20 22.85 -23.13
C GLN A 675 -14.82 24.07 -23.76
N VAL A 676 -14.19 25.24 -23.56
CA VAL A 676 -14.52 26.50 -24.25
C VAL A 676 -13.24 26.99 -24.91
N GLY A 677 -13.19 27.02 -26.21
CA GLY A 677 -11.98 27.32 -26.97
C GLY A 677 -10.81 26.41 -26.60
N LYS A 678 -9.76 26.98 -25.97
CA LYS A 678 -8.60 26.26 -25.49
C LYS A 678 -8.64 25.92 -23.97
N LEU A 679 -9.65 26.39 -23.26
CA LEU A 679 -9.77 26.23 -21.83
C LEU A 679 -10.56 24.95 -21.49
N PHE A 680 -10.02 24.14 -20.59
CA PHE A 680 -10.64 22.93 -20.05
C PHE A 680 -11.04 23.16 -18.59
N VAL A 681 -12.29 22.87 -18.26
CA VAL A 681 -12.87 23.05 -16.92
C VAL A 681 -13.41 21.71 -16.42
N SER A 682 -12.91 21.21 -15.31
CA SER A 682 -13.46 20.00 -14.67
C SER A 682 -14.87 20.28 -14.17
N ILE A 683 -15.79 19.38 -14.47
CA ILE A 683 -17.20 19.51 -14.07
C ILE A 683 -17.60 18.55 -12.94
N LYS A 684 -16.64 17.84 -12.33
CA LYS A 684 -16.96 16.95 -11.19
C LYS A 684 -17.69 17.73 -10.09
N PRO A 685 -18.77 17.16 -9.52
CA PRO A 685 -19.30 15.80 -9.68
C PRO A 685 -20.29 15.61 -10.85
N GLU A 686 -20.56 16.64 -11.67
CA GLU A 686 -21.56 16.65 -12.73
C GLU A 686 -21.25 15.65 -13.86
N ASP A 687 -22.33 15.13 -14.49
CA ASP A 687 -22.24 14.23 -15.63
C ASP A 687 -22.25 15.02 -16.95
N PRO A 688 -21.28 14.78 -17.87
CA PRO A 688 -21.21 15.47 -19.16
C PRO A 688 -22.38 15.17 -20.08
N HIS A 689 -23.12 14.07 -19.86
CA HIS A 689 -24.31 13.75 -20.65
C HIS A 689 -25.51 14.62 -20.26
N SER A 690 -25.61 15.06 -19.01
CA SER A 690 -26.78 15.75 -18.46
C SER A 690 -26.51 17.17 -17.97
N ILE A 691 -25.24 17.64 -17.90
CA ILE A 691 -24.95 19.00 -17.43
C ILE A 691 -25.74 20.07 -18.19
N THR A 692 -26.36 20.98 -17.43
CA THR A 692 -27.12 22.09 -17.96
C THR A 692 -26.24 23.25 -18.46
N LEU A 693 -26.74 24.09 -19.35
CA LEU A 693 -26.00 25.25 -19.82
C LEU A 693 -25.70 26.26 -18.71
N GLU A 694 -26.64 26.45 -17.80
CA GLU A 694 -26.46 27.33 -16.61
C GLU A 694 -25.30 26.88 -15.76
N LYS A 695 -25.29 25.58 -15.41
CA LYS A 695 -24.21 25.00 -14.56
C LYS A 695 -22.87 25.03 -15.31
N ALA A 696 -22.84 24.77 -16.59
CA ALA A 696 -21.65 24.85 -17.42
C ALA A 696 -21.07 26.28 -17.47
N ARG A 697 -21.91 27.29 -17.59
CA ARG A 697 -21.51 28.71 -17.54
C ARG A 697 -20.99 29.11 -16.17
N GLU A 698 -21.67 28.69 -15.09
CA GLU A 698 -21.22 28.92 -13.70
C GLU A 698 -19.81 28.40 -13.49
N LEU A 699 -19.55 27.12 -13.84
CA LEU A 699 -18.23 26.47 -13.67
C LEU A 699 -17.16 27.13 -14.56
N TYR A 700 -17.52 27.57 -15.74
CA TYR A 700 -16.64 28.30 -16.64
C TYR A 700 -16.27 29.67 -16.07
N ALA A 701 -17.23 30.44 -15.56
CA ALA A 701 -17.01 31.74 -14.92
C ALA A 701 -16.11 31.59 -13.68
N ALA A 702 -16.40 30.64 -12.80
CA ALA A 702 -15.57 30.35 -11.64
C ALA A 702 -14.13 29.98 -12.03
N LYS A 703 -13.95 29.26 -13.15
CA LYS A 703 -12.63 28.93 -13.67
C LYS A 703 -11.88 30.16 -14.19
N LEU A 704 -12.56 31.07 -14.89
CA LEU A 704 -11.97 32.33 -15.34
C LEU A 704 -11.55 33.21 -14.18
N GLU A 705 -12.39 33.35 -13.16
CA GLU A 705 -12.05 34.06 -11.93
C GLU A 705 -10.82 33.45 -11.22
N ALA A 706 -10.78 32.11 -11.12
CA ALA A 706 -9.65 31.42 -10.54
C ALA A 706 -8.35 31.57 -11.37
N GLU A 707 -8.47 31.66 -12.70
CA GLU A 707 -7.31 31.94 -13.56
C GLU A 707 -6.87 33.43 -13.44
N ALA A 708 -7.81 34.35 -13.36
CA ALA A 708 -7.51 35.78 -13.10
C ALA A 708 -6.86 35.99 -11.72
N ALA A 709 -7.38 35.32 -10.70
CA ALA A 709 -6.83 35.38 -9.33
C ALA A 709 -5.42 34.77 -9.21
N LYS A 710 -4.99 33.96 -10.17
CA LYS A 710 -3.60 33.48 -10.21
C LYS A 710 -2.62 34.55 -10.65
N ASN A 711 -3.03 35.52 -11.44
CA ASN A 711 -2.18 36.58 -11.94
C ASN A 711 -2.20 37.73 -10.94
N ILE A 712 -1.12 37.89 -10.16
CA ILE A 712 -0.98 38.97 -9.16
C ILE A 712 -0.48 40.26 -9.84
N ALA A 713 0.49 40.14 -10.75
CA ALA A 713 1.01 41.25 -11.56
C ALA A 713 1.60 40.73 -12.86
N GLU A 714 1.49 41.53 -13.93
CA GLU A 714 2.08 41.27 -15.24
C GLU A 714 2.84 42.51 -15.72
N PHE A 715 4.06 42.29 -16.18
CA PHE A 715 4.98 43.34 -16.63
C PHE A 715 5.22 43.25 -18.15
N PRO A 716 5.65 44.35 -18.79
CA PRO A 716 5.78 44.42 -20.25
C PRO A 716 6.63 43.35 -20.93
N ASP A 717 7.66 42.85 -20.28
CA ASP A 717 8.61 41.87 -20.82
C ASP A 717 8.13 40.41 -20.67
N GLY A 718 6.84 40.20 -20.41
CA GLY A 718 6.28 38.88 -20.17
C GLY A 718 6.63 38.28 -18.82
N VAL A 719 7.21 39.08 -17.93
CA VAL A 719 7.43 38.71 -16.53
C VAL A 719 6.13 38.82 -15.76
N LYS A 720 5.77 37.76 -15.03
CA LYS A 720 4.51 37.67 -14.27
C LYS A 720 4.78 37.28 -12.83
N VAL A 721 3.99 37.82 -11.94
CA VAL A 721 3.88 37.37 -10.54
C VAL A 721 2.62 36.54 -10.43
N LEU A 722 2.79 35.26 -10.15
CA LEU A 722 1.69 34.29 -10.14
C LEU A 722 1.54 33.64 -8.78
N ASN A 723 0.30 33.35 -8.41
CA ASN A 723 -0.02 32.54 -7.22
C ASN A 723 -0.06 31.05 -7.61
N GLY A 724 0.93 30.27 -7.18
CA GLY A 724 1.06 28.87 -7.51
C GLY A 724 0.67 27.95 -6.36
N ARG A 725 0.56 26.62 -6.65
CA ARG A 725 0.23 25.57 -5.65
C ARG A 725 1.17 25.57 -4.41
N PHE A 726 2.40 26.05 -4.57
CA PHE A 726 3.42 26.08 -3.52
C PHE A 726 3.71 27.52 -3.02
N GLY A 727 2.78 28.44 -3.27
CA GLY A 727 2.86 29.85 -2.94
C GLY A 727 3.23 30.75 -4.14
N PRO A 728 3.27 32.07 -3.92
CA PRO A 728 3.54 33.05 -4.96
C PRO A 728 4.95 32.90 -5.57
N TYR A 729 5.05 33.10 -6.88
CA TYR A 729 6.31 33.00 -7.62
C TYR A 729 6.35 33.97 -8.80
N ILE A 730 7.55 34.32 -9.23
CA ILE A 730 7.81 35.14 -10.42
C ILE A 730 8.22 34.21 -11.57
N THR A 731 7.69 34.49 -12.76
CA THR A 731 8.05 33.75 -13.99
C THR A 731 8.26 34.69 -15.17
N ASN A 732 9.19 34.33 -16.03
CA ASN A 732 9.35 34.92 -17.37
C ASN A 732 9.04 33.90 -18.49
N GLY A 733 8.26 32.86 -18.19
CA GLY A 733 7.91 31.78 -19.11
C GLY A 733 8.97 30.69 -19.23
N THR A 734 10.24 30.99 -18.91
CA THR A 734 11.36 30.03 -18.97
C THR A 734 11.92 29.69 -17.60
N LYS A 735 11.84 30.62 -16.67
CA LYS A 735 12.39 30.51 -15.31
C LYS A 735 11.31 30.86 -14.27
N ASN A 736 11.22 30.07 -13.21
CA ASN A 736 10.30 30.30 -12.09
C ASN A 736 11.11 30.51 -10.81
N VAL A 737 10.85 31.60 -10.08
CA VAL A 737 11.53 31.95 -8.86
C VAL A 737 10.51 32.18 -7.74
N LYS A 738 10.69 31.52 -6.61
CA LYS A 738 9.80 31.66 -5.47
C LYS A 738 10.05 33.01 -4.78
N ILE A 739 8.97 33.68 -4.43
CA ILE A 739 9.03 34.94 -3.70
C ILE A 739 9.38 34.64 -2.23
N PRO A 740 10.32 35.40 -1.61
CA PRO A 740 10.63 35.28 -0.19
C PRO A 740 9.38 35.46 0.68
N LYS A 741 9.30 34.76 1.80
CA LYS A 741 8.13 34.79 2.69
C LYS A 741 7.81 36.16 3.27
N ASP A 742 8.83 36.99 3.37
CA ASP A 742 8.77 38.34 3.99
C ASP A 742 8.46 39.46 2.98
N THR A 743 8.14 39.09 1.72
CA THR A 743 7.82 40.02 0.65
C THR A 743 6.36 39.85 0.21
N ASP A 744 5.55 40.90 0.30
CA ASP A 744 4.18 40.86 -0.22
C ASP A 744 4.22 40.78 -1.75
N PRO A 745 3.64 39.72 -2.35
CA PRO A 745 3.63 39.51 -3.79
C PRO A 745 2.98 40.66 -4.58
N LYS A 746 2.07 41.44 -3.96
CA LYS A 746 1.36 42.56 -4.59
C LYS A 746 2.23 43.81 -4.71
N THR A 747 3.28 43.92 -3.90
CA THR A 747 4.16 45.09 -3.87
C THR A 747 5.42 44.95 -4.73
N ILE A 748 5.57 43.80 -5.44
CA ILE A 748 6.75 43.53 -6.27
C ILE A 748 6.72 44.45 -7.50
N THR A 749 7.73 45.29 -7.62
CA THR A 749 7.98 46.11 -8.80
C THR A 749 8.65 45.28 -9.92
N HIS A 750 8.58 45.78 -11.16
CA HIS A 750 9.22 45.11 -12.32
C HIS A 750 10.74 44.95 -12.10
N GLU A 751 11.42 45.96 -11.59
CA GLU A 751 12.87 45.92 -11.29
C GLU A 751 13.20 44.82 -10.26
N LYS A 752 12.40 44.71 -9.22
CA LYS A 752 12.58 43.69 -8.18
C LYS A 752 12.31 42.28 -8.69
N ALA A 753 11.35 42.13 -9.60
CA ALA A 753 11.07 40.86 -10.26
C ALA A 753 12.24 40.39 -11.14
N LEU A 754 12.84 41.32 -11.91
CA LEU A 754 14.03 41.04 -12.73
C LEU A 754 15.27 40.72 -11.86
N GLU A 755 15.48 41.43 -10.77
CA GLU A 755 16.55 41.15 -9.79
C GLU A 755 16.42 39.72 -9.23
N LEU A 756 15.24 39.32 -8.77
CA LEU A 756 14.99 37.98 -8.23
C LEU A 756 15.15 36.89 -9.31
N LEU A 757 14.78 37.15 -10.55
CA LEU A 757 15.03 36.25 -11.68
C LEU A 757 16.52 36.13 -12.03
N SER A 758 17.32 37.16 -11.83
CA SER A 758 18.75 37.18 -12.12
C SER A 758 19.59 36.48 -11.04
N THR A 759 19.25 36.68 -9.77
CA THR A 759 20.03 36.21 -8.62
C THR A 759 19.90 34.72 -8.33
N THR A 760 18.87 34.05 -8.86
CA THR A 760 18.65 32.62 -8.64
C THR A 760 19.25 31.79 -9.74
N THR A 761 20.30 31.00 -9.46
CA THR A 761 20.88 30.02 -10.39
C THR A 761 19.83 28.97 -10.78
N ALA A 762 19.53 28.89 -12.07
CA ALA A 762 18.50 27.98 -12.59
C ALA A 762 18.85 26.50 -12.35
N LYS A 763 17.98 25.76 -11.65
CA LYS A 763 17.92 24.31 -11.81
C LYS A 763 17.37 24.01 -13.21
N PRO A 764 18.04 23.20 -14.03
CA PRO A 764 17.61 22.95 -15.41
C PRO A 764 16.25 22.23 -15.40
N THR A 765 15.23 22.88 -15.92
CA THR A 765 13.96 22.26 -16.27
C THR A 765 14.18 21.27 -17.40
N ARG A 766 13.81 20.02 -17.22
CA ARG A 766 13.81 18.99 -18.28
C ARG A 766 12.90 19.46 -19.44
N LYS A 767 13.52 19.98 -20.50
CA LYS A 767 12.82 20.23 -21.77
C LYS A 767 12.31 18.91 -22.34
N ARG A 768 11.02 18.80 -22.46
CA ARG A 768 10.35 17.71 -23.18
C ARG A 768 10.65 17.92 -24.68
N VAL A 769 11.61 17.19 -25.21
CA VAL A 769 11.96 17.20 -26.63
C VAL A 769 10.79 16.58 -27.39
N VAL A 770 10.00 17.44 -28.03
CA VAL A 770 9.08 17.03 -29.08
C VAL A 770 9.89 16.79 -30.33
N LYS A 771 10.17 15.53 -30.67
CA LYS A 771 10.73 15.17 -31.97
C LYS A 771 9.74 15.50 -33.08
N LYS A 772 9.99 16.56 -33.82
CA LYS A 772 9.38 16.77 -35.13
C LYS A 772 9.86 15.64 -36.05
N ALA A 773 8.93 14.85 -36.57
CA ALA A 773 9.20 13.89 -37.62
C ALA A 773 9.53 14.67 -38.93
N SER A 774 10.78 14.60 -39.38
CA SER A 774 11.15 15.05 -40.72
C SER A 774 10.73 13.96 -41.72
N LYS A 775 9.84 14.33 -42.62
CA LYS A 775 9.58 13.58 -43.85
C LYS A 775 10.84 13.68 -44.74
N THR A 776 11.49 12.60 -44.94
CA THR A 776 12.45 12.44 -46.05
C THR A 776 11.83 11.49 -47.06
N SER A 777 11.50 12.05 -48.22
CA SER A 777 11.13 11.34 -49.42
C SER A 777 12.34 10.59 -49.96
N ALA A 778 12.29 9.27 -50.06
CA ALA A 778 13.24 8.50 -50.84
C ALA A 778 12.74 8.37 -52.28
N LYS A 779 13.44 9.00 -53.21
CA LYS A 779 13.39 8.69 -54.66
C LYS A 779 14.24 7.43 -54.91
N LYS A 780 13.68 6.62 -55.81
CA LYS A 780 14.24 5.40 -56.40
C LYS A 780 15.68 5.52 -56.87
N LYS A 781 16.49 4.53 -56.63
CA LYS A 781 17.12 3.63 -57.63
C LYS A 781 17.48 2.32 -57.01
#